data_93ed2e4f2b3b20d14ebc9694688081e6
#
_entry.id   93ed2e4f2b3b20d14ebc9694688081e6
#
_cell.length_a   1.000
_cell.length_b   1.000
_cell.length_c   1.000
_cell.angle_alpha   90.00
_cell.angle_beta   90.00
_cell.angle_gamma   90.00
#
_symmetry.space_group_name_H-M   'P 1'
#
loop_
_entity.id
_entity.type
_entity.pdbx_description
1 polymer ?
#
loop_
_entity_poly.entity_id
_entity_poly.type
_entity_poly.pdbx_seq_one_letter_code
_entity_poly.pdbx_strand_id
1 'polypeptide(L)'
;MEYNHKEIEKRWQQYWKDNNVYKTDIDAKRPKFYVLDMFPYPSGAGLHVGHPLGYIASDIFSRYKRLQGFNVLHPMGYDAYGLPAEQYAIQTGQHPEVTTVNNINRYREQLNKIGFCYDWSRELKTCDPQYYKWTQWAFVKMFKSYYDLKTNKSECIDKLIDAFKQNGTEGVEAACGEEMHFTAAEWNAMSEKEQSDVLMNYRIAYRGKTMVNWCAKLGTVLANDEVSEGVSIRGGYPVEQKVMNQWCLRVSAYAQRLLDGLDTIDWTDSLKETQRNWIGRSEGAEMNFKVVGQDINLEIFTTRADTIFGVTFMVLAPESEYVEKLVTAEQREAVDKYLAEIKHKTERERLIDKQVSGVFSGSYAVNPLTGKEIPVWISDYVLAGYGTGAIMAVPAHDSRDYAFARHFNLPVVPLIEGCDVSEQSFDAKEGKMINSEGAELNLNGMEVKEAIAATKKFIKEKGIGKVKVNYRLRDAIFSRQRYWGEPFPVYYKDGIPHVLDEDQLPLELPEVDKFLPTETGEPPLGRAKNWHTAEGYPYELCTMPGFAGSSAYYLRYMDPRNNNALVSKEADEYWRNVDLYIGGTEHATGHLIYSRFWNKFLFDNGVVCEEEPFKKLINQGMIQGRSNFVYRIKDTNTFVSYGLKKDYDTTPIHVDVNIVSNDVLDLEKFKAWRPEFADAQFVLEDGKYVCGYAVEKMSKSMFNVVNPDDIVETYGADTLRLYEMFLGPLEQSKPWDTNGIDGVNRFLKKLWNLFYKGDTLLVDDEKASAEALKSLHKLIKKVTWDIEHFSYNTSVSAFMICVNELAAAKCHSREVLGELVVLLAPFAPHIAEELWHAVGNDTTVCDAAWPKFNEAYLVEANVNYAVSFNGKARFNIQVANGTDKAEVERLALENENAARWLEGKTVVKVIVVPNKIVNIVVK
;
A
#
# COMPACT_ATOMS: atom_id res chain seq x y z
N MET A 1 -5.45 -43.30 -15.42
CA MET A 1 -4.62 -42.11 -15.58
C MET A 1 -4.40 -41.52 -14.20
N GLU A 2 -3.18 -41.37 -13.74
CA GLU A 2 -2.91 -40.65 -12.52
C GLU A 2 -2.96 -39.14 -12.78
N TYR A 3 -3.24 -38.36 -11.74
CA TYR A 3 -3.21 -36.92 -11.84
C TYR A 3 -1.82 -36.40 -12.20
N ASN A 4 -1.65 -35.86 -13.40
CA ASN A 4 -0.42 -35.33 -13.95
C ASN A 4 -0.54 -33.83 -14.19
N HIS A 5 -0.17 -33.03 -13.21
CA HIS A 5 -0.28 -31.56 -13.28
C HIS A 5 0.49 -30.98 -14.47
N LYS A 6 1.67 -31.50 -14.81
CA LYS A 6 2.52 -30.94 -15.88
C LYS A 6 1.85 -30.97 -17.25
N GLU A 7 1.20 -32.09 -17.58
CA GLU A 7 0.48 -32.23 -18.86
C GLU A 7 -0.81 -31.42 -18.88
N ILE A 8 -1.58 -31.43 -17.77
CA ILE A 8 -2.84 -30.74 -17.63
C ILE A 8 -2.62 -29.21 -17.71
N GLU A 9 -1.70 -28.68 -16.93
CA GLU A 9 -1.42 -27.24 -16.89
C GLU A 9 -0.92 -26.72 -18.23
N LYS A 10 0.01 -27.42 -18.86
CA LYS A 10 0.54 -27.05 -20.18
C LYS A 10 -0.56 -27.04 -21.25
N ARG A 11 -1.44 -28.05 -21.27
CA ARG A 11 -2.54 -28.18 -22.22
C ARG A 11 -3.50 -27.00 -22.11
N TRP A 12 -3.94 -26.69 -20.90
CA TRP A 12 -4.98 -25.67 -20.70
C TRP A 12 -4.44 -24.24 -20.78
N GLN A 13 -3.22 -23.97 -20.36
CA GLN A 13 -2.56 -22.70 -20.64
C GLN A 13 -2.44 -22.43 -22.14
N GLN A 14 -2.09 -23.44 -22.93
CA GLN A 14 -2.04 -23.32 -24.38
C GLN A 14 -3.47 -23.09 -24.97
N TYR A 15 -4.46 -23.84 -24.50
CA TYR A 15 -5.85 -23.68 -24.92
C TYR A 15 -6.37 -22.26 -24.67
N TRP A 16 -6.18 -21.73 -23.46
CA TRP A 16 -6.61 -20.36 -23.12
C TRP A 16 -5.94 -19.30 -23.99
N LYS A 17 -4.68 -19.48 -24.28
CA LYS A 17 -3.92 -18.59 -25.16
C LYS A 17 -4.41 -18.64 -26.60
N ASP A 18 -4.55 -19.83 -27.18
CA ASP A 18 -4.92 -20.01 -28.58
C ASP A 18 -6.35 -19.54 -28.86
N ASN A 19 -7.24 -19.65 -27.88
CA ASN A 19 -8.62 -19.23 -27.97
C ASN A 19 -8.89 -17.81 -27.43
N ASN A 20 -7.84 -17.09 -26.98
CA ASN A 20 -7.97 -15.75 -26.40
C ASN A 20 -9.05 -15.68 -25.30
N VAL A 21 -9.11 -16.70 -24.43
CA VAL A 21 -10.21 -16.88 -23.45
C VAL A 21 -10.34 -15.68 -22.50
N TYR A 22 -9.25 -15.00 -22.20
CA TYR A 22 -9.23 -13.88 -21.25
C TYR A 22 -9.26 -12.51 -21.90
N LYS A 23 -9.29 -12.44 -23.24
CA LYS A 23 -9.42 -11.16 -23.94
C LYS A 23 -10.77 -10.53 -23.61
N THR A 24 -10.77 -9.25 -23.28
CA THR A 24 -11.94 -8.52 -22.85
C THR A 24 -12.13 -7.28 -23.72
N ASP A 25 -13.29 -7.18 -24.35
CA ASP A 25 -13.72 -6.00 -25.09
C ASP A 25 -14.95 -5.37 -24.39
N ILE A 26 -15.30 -4.15 -24.77
CA ILE A 26 -16.53 -3.49 -24.28
C ILE A 26 -17.74 -4.31 -24.71
N ASP A 27 -18.60 -4.65 -23.77
CA ASP A 27 -19.86 -5.36 -24.01
C ASP A 27 -21.01 -4.70 -23.22
N ALA A 28 -21.76 -3.84 -23.89
CA ALA A 28 -22.87 -3.11 -23.28
C ALA A 28 -24.02 -4.00 -22.77
N LYS A 29 -24.05 -5.29 -23.16
CA LYS A 29 -25.09 -6.26 -22.73
C LYS A 29 -24.78 -6.89 -21.37
N ARG A 30 -23.54 -6.80 -20.91
CA ARG A 30 -23.10 -7.37 -19.65
C ARG A 30 -22.65 -6.27 -18.68
N PRO A 31 -22.95 -6.41 -17.38
CA PRO A 31 -22.39 -5.52 -16.37
C PRO A 31 -20.87 -5.68 -16.35
N LYS A 32 -20.16 -4.56 -16.24
CA LYS A 32 -18.70 -4.56 -16.15
C LYS A 32 -18.22 -4.91 -14.76
N PHE A 33 -17.05 -5.51 -14.67
CA PHE A 33 -16.31 -5.61 -13.42
C PHE A 33 -14.81 -5.45 -13.71
N TYR A 34 -14.18 -4.46 -13.11
CA TYR A 34 -12.78 -4.15 -13.30
C TYR A 34 -11.98 -4.54 -12.05
N VAL A 35 -11.14 -5.57 -12.18
CA VAL A 35 -10.22 -6.03 -11.13
C VAL A 35 -8.81 -5.59 -11.50
N LEU A 36 -8.11 -4.99 -10.54
CA LEU A 36 -6.75 -4.48 -10.74
C LEU A 36 -5.82 -5.01 -9.65
N ASP A 37 -4.66 -5.47 -10.08
CA ASP A 37 -3.51 -5.74 -9.22
C ASP A 37 -2.54 -4.56 -9.24
N MET A 38 -1.84 -4.31 -8.14
CA MET A 38 -0.68 -3.45 -8.20
C MET A 38 0.39 -4.16 -9.02
N PHE A 39 0.70 -3.60 -10.19
CA PHE A 39 1.63 -4.24 -11.13
C PHE A 39 3.06 -4.28 -10.58
N PRO A 40 3.81 -5.34 -10.89
CA PRO A 40 5.12 -5.54 -10.32
C PRO A 40 6.18 -4.62 -10.94
N TYR A 41 7.21 -4.30 -10.14
CA TYR A 41 8.48 -3.79 -10.63
C TYR A 41 9.35 -4.98 -11.05
N PRO A 42 9.74 -5.12 -12.32
CA PRO A 42 10.46 -6.30 -12.82
C PRO A 42 11.93 -6.28 -12.40
N SER A 43 12.23 -6.74 -11.21
CA SER A 43 13.58 -6.86 -10.68
C SER A 43 14.24 -8.20 -11.03
N GLY A 44 15.56 -8.22 -11.10
CA GLY A 44 16.42 -9.20 -11.78
C GLY A 44 16.26 -10.70 -11.58
N ALA A 45 15.59 -11.20 -10.54
CA ALA A 45 15.50 -12.65 -10.33
C ALA A 45 14.12 -13.26 -10.56
N GLY A 46 13.17 -12.47 -11.00
CA GLY A 46 11.79 -12.90 -11.08
C GLY A 46 11.04 -12.82 -9.75
N LEU A 47 9.86 -13.44 -9.72
CA LEU A 47 8.99 -13.52 -8.55
C LEU A 47 9.53 -14.50 -7.51
N HIS A 48 9.29 -14.23 -6.23
CA HIS A 48 9.30 -15.24 -5.17
C HIS A 48 7.86 -15.57 -4.76
N VAL A 49 7.66 -16.66 -3.99
CA VAL A 49 6.31 -17.14 -3.60
C VAL A 49 5.46 -16.12 -2.84
N GLY A 50 6.04 -15.05 -2.33
CA GLY A 50 5.27 -13.99 -1.67
C GLY A 50 4.56 -13.03 -2.62
N HIS A 51 5.00 -12.91 -3.88
CA HIS A 51 4.39 -12.01 -4.86
C HIS A 51 3.01 -12.47 -5.33
N PRO A 52 2.78 -13.77 -5.62
CA PRO A 52 1.50 -14.23 -6.16
C PRO A 52 0.32 -14.14 -5.21
N LEU A 53 0.52 -13.95 -3.91
CA LEU A 53 -0.56 -13.95 -2.92
C LEU A 53 -1.72 -13.03 -3.30
N GLY A 54 -1.44 -11.75 -3.58
CA GLY A 54 -2.43 -10.78 -4.02
C GLY A 54 -3.00 -11.11 -5.39
N TYR A 55 -2.14 -11.57 -6.31
CA TYR A 55 -2.54 -11.93 -7.68
C TYR A 55 -3.45 -13.16 -7.74
N ILE A 56 -3.23 -14.15 -6.88
CA ILE A 56 -4.13 -15.31 -6.75
C ILE A 56 -5.48 -14.85 -6.20
N ALA A 57 -5.47 -13.99 -5.18
CA ALA A 57 -6.69 -13.46 -4.58
C ALA A 57 -7.56 -12.69 -5.60
N SER A 58 -6.95 -11.82 -6.39
CA SER A 58 -7.65 -11.07 -7.45
C SER A 58 -8.12 -11.97 -8.59
N ASP A 59 -7.32 -12.97 -8.96
CA ASP A 59 -7.65 -13.93 -10.00
C ASP A 59 -8.87 -14.79 -9.62
N ILE A 60 -8.95 -15.25 -8.37
CA ILE A 60 -10.12 -15.94 -7.84
C ILE A 60 -11.36 -15.07 -7.96
N PHE A 61 -11.29 -13.82 -7.55
CA PHE A 61 -12.41 -12.90 -7.61
C PHE A 61 -12.83 -12.58 -9.04
N SER A 62 -11.86 -12.40 -9.94
CA SER A 62 -12.10 -12.16 -11.37
C SER A 62 -12.85 -13.33 -12.02
N ARG A 63 -12.40 -14.55 -11.77
CA ARG A 63 -13.03 -15.79 -12.30
C ARG A 63 -14.44 -15.96 -11.74
N TYR A 64 -14.62 -15.71 -10.45
CA TYR A 64 -15.93 -15.74 -9.81
C TYR A 64 -16.91 -14.74 -10.43
N LYS A 65 -16.49 -13.49 -10.66
CA LYS A 65 -17.34 -12.48 -11.29
C LYS A 65 -17.70 -12.85 -12.73
N ARG A 66 -16.77 -13.42 -13.49
CA ARG A 66 -17.07 -13.93 -14.84
C ARG A 66 -18.11 -15.05 -14.82
N LEU A 67 -18.00 -15.99 -13.89
CA LEU A 67 -18.99 -17.07 -13.69
C LEU A 67 -20.35 -16.54 -13.25
N GLN A 68 -20.42 -15.35 -12.68
CA GLN A 68 -21.68 -14.66 -12.40
C GLN A 68 -22.26 -13.88 -13.59
N GLY A 69 -21.60 -13.90 -14.76
CA GLY A 69 -22.05 -13.24 -15.97
C GLY A 69 -21.52 -11.82 -16.20
N PHE A 70 -20.62 -11.34 -15.37
CA PHE A 70 -19.96 -10.04 -15.58
C PHE A 70 -18.98 -10.08 -16.74
N ASN A 71 -18.82 -8.93 -17.42
CA ASN A 71 -17.71 -8.68 -18.33
C ASN A 71 -16.53 -8.17 -17.49
N VAL A 72 -15.53 -9.01 -17.31
CA VAL A 72 -14.43 -8.76 -16.37
C VAL A 72 -13.19 -8.27 -17.10
N LEU A 73 -12.68 -7.10 -16.69
CA LEU A 73 -11.36 -6.60 -17.08
C LEU A 73 -10.36 -6.93 -15.98
N HIS A 74 -9.38 -7.76 -16.31
CA HIS A 74 -8.28 -8.11 -15.40
C HIS A 74 -6.94 -8.01 -16.16
N PRO A 75 -6.34 -6.81 -16.22
CA PRO A 75 -5.11 -6.57 -16.96
C PRO A 75 -3.86 -6.79 -16.12
N MET A 76 -2.71 -6.87 -16.78
CA MET A 76 -1.40 -6.90 -16.14
C MET A 76 -0.37 -6.14 -16.97
N GLY A 77 0.64 -5.60 -16.30
CA GLY A 77 1.73 -4.86 -16.88
C GLY A 77 2.90 -4.74 -15.89
N TYR A 78 3.78 -3.76 -16.16
CA TYR A 78 5.02 -3.63 -15.39
C TYR A 78 5.35 -2.17 -15.12
N ASP A 79 5.68 -1.87 -13.86
CA ASP A 79 6.33 -0.63 -13.47
C ASP A 79 7.83 -0.76 -13.80
N ALA A 80 8.26 -0.15 -14.89
CA ALA A 80 9.52 -0.52 -15.53
C ALA A 80 10.62 0.57 -15.45
N TYR A 81 10.33 1.71 -14.86
CA TYR A 81 11.30 2.78 -14.60
C TYR A 81 11.80 2.76 -13.15
N GLY A 82 12.97 3.29 -12.89
CA GLY A 82 13.47 3.50 -11.55
C GLY A 82 14.94 3.13 -11.33
N LEU A 83 15.41 3.42 -10.13
CA LEU A 83 16.79 3.32 -9.70
C LEU A 83 17.41 1.90 -9.82
N PRO A 84 16.69 0.79 -9.56
CA PRO A 84 17.32 -0.53 -9.62
C PRO A 84 17.90 -0.91 -10.96
N ALA A 85 17.18 -0.66 -12.05
CA ALA A 85 17.64 -0.95 -13.41
C ALA A 85 18.81 -0.04 -13.80
N GLU A 86 18.76 1.24 -13.42
CA GLU A 86 19.84 2.18 -13.68
C GLU A 86 21.13 1.82 -12.94
N GLN A 87 21.04 1.44 -11.66
CA GLN A 87 22.23 1.00 -10.92
C GLN A 87 22.88 -0.25 -11.50
N TYR A 88 22.07 -1.20 -11.95
CA TYR A 88 22.59 -2.36 -12.65
C TYR A 88 23.28 -1.96 -13.97
N ALA A 89 22.70 -1.03 -14.71
CA ALA A 89 23.30 -0.48 -15.92
C ALA A 89 24.64 0.23 -15.67
N ILE A 90 24.74 1.01 -14.58
CA ILE A 90 25.98 1.66 -14.15
C ILE A 90 27.06 0.62 -13.83
N GLN A 91 26.72 -0.47 -13.16
CA GLN A 91 27.66 -1.52 -12.78
C GLN A 91 28.14 -2.35 -13.95
N THR A 92 27.27 -2.63 -14.93
CA THR A 92 27.54 -3.57 -16.04
C THR A 92 27.84 -2.90 -17.35
N GLY A 93 27.54 -1.61 -17.49
CA GLY A 93 27.58 -0.89 -18.77
C GLY A 93 26.47 -1.27 -19.76
N GLN A 94 25.54 -2.14 -19.35
CA GLN A 94 24.41 -2.54 -20.18
C GLN A 94 23.29 -1.51 -20.13
N HIS A 95 22.64 -1.22 -21.26
CA HIS A 95 21.51 -0.29 -21.29
C HIS A 95 20.37 -0.78 -20.39
N PRO A 96 19.73 0.08 -19.56
CA PRO A 96 18.69 -0.33 -18.62
C PRO A 96 17.49 -1.01 -19.28
N GLU A 97 17.16 -0.64 -20.50
CA GLU A 97 16.08 -1.26 -21.28
C GLU A 97 16.27 -2.75 -21.50
N VAL A 98 17.50 -3.17 -21.85
CA VAL A 98 17.80 -4.59 -22.10
C VAL A 98 17.52 -5.44 -20.87
N THR A 99 18.02 -5.02 -19.73
CA THR A 99 17.77 -5.69 -18.44
C THR A 99 16.29 -5.70 -18.11
N THR A 100 15.62 -4.58 -18.29
CA THR A 100 14.18 -4.42 -18.00
C THR A 100 13.35 -5.36 -18.87
N VAL A 101 13.61 -5.43 -20.17
CA VAL A 101 12.90 -6.34 -21.11
C VAL A 101 13.11 -7.80 -20.71
N ASN A 102 14.35 -8.20 -20.40
CA ASN A 102 14.65 -9.57 -19.96
C ASN A 102 13.88 -9.92 -18.67
N ASN A 103 13.84 -9.01 -17.72
CA ASN A 103 13.10 -9.19 -16.47
C ASN A 103 11.59 -9.28 -16.70
N ILE A 104 11.03 -8.44 -17.55
CA ILE A 104 9.61 -8.48 -17.95
C ILE A 104 9.26 -9.84 -18.54
N ASN A 105 10.08 -10.34 -19.47
CA ASN A 105 9.86 -11.65 -20.09
C ASN A 105 9.87 -12.78 -19.05
N ARG A 106 10.75 -12.70 -18.07
CA ARG A 106 10.83 -13.65 -16.96
C ARG A 106 9.59 -13.61 -16.08
N TYR A 107 9.13 -12.42 -15.70
CA TYR A 107 7.92 -12.23 -14.92
C TYR A 107 6.68 -12.74 -15.65
N ARG A 108 6.54 -12.40 -16.93
CA ARG A 108 5.44 -12.88 -17.77
C ARG A 108 5.41 -14.41 -17.85
N GLU A 109 6.55 -15.05 -18.03
CA GLU A 109 6.67 -16.51 -18.04
C GLU A 109 6.18 -17.12 -16.73
N GLN A 110 6.63 -16.59 -15.59
CA GLN A 110 6.21 -17.06 -14.27
C GLN A 110 4.71 -16.87 -14.02
N LEU A 111 4.17 -15.70 -14.36
CA LEU A 111 2.73 -15.41 -14.23
C LEU A 111 1.89 -16.36 -15.10
N ASN A 112 2.32 -16.63 -16.32
CA ASN A 112 1.64 -17.57 -17.21
C ASN A 112 1.67 -19.00 -16.65
N LYS A 113 2.76 -19.43 -16.06
CA LYS A 113 2.87 -20.76 -15.43
C LYS A 113 1.93 -20.93 -14.23
N ILE A 114 1.66 -19.86 -13.49
CA ILE A 114 0.70 -19.89 -12.36
C ILE A 114 -0.74 -19.91 -12.88
N GLY A 115 -0.99 -19.53 -14.13
CA GLY A 115 -2.28 -19.68 -14.80
C GLY A 115 -3.29 -18.59 -14.46
N PHE A 116 -2.85 -17.35 -14.37
CA PHE A 116 -3.74 -16.20 -14.17
C PHE A 116 -4.62 -15.90 -15.39
N CYS A 117 -5.79 -15.31 -15.13
CA CYS A 117 -6.74 -14.91 -16.17
C CYS A 117 -6.50 -13.49 -16.71
N TYR A 118 -5.26 -13.07 -16.83
CA TYR A 118 -4.92 -11.75 -17.35
C TYR A 118 -5.20 -11.60 -18.84
N ASP A 119 -5.78 -10.46 -19.20
CA ASP A 119 -5.89 -10.04 -20.59
C ASP A 119 -4.56 -9.43 -21.07
N TRP A 120 -3.68 -10.27 -21.58
CA TRP A 120 -2.35 -9.86 -22.07
C TRP A 120 -2.41 -8.94 -23.30
N SER A 121 -3.54 -8.84 -24.01
CA SER A 121 -3.69 -7.88 -25.10
C SER A 121 -3.62 -6.42 -24.62
N ARG A 122 -3.81 -6.21 -23.32
CA ARG A 122 -3.75 -4.91 -22.63
C ARG A 122 -2.48 -4.68 -21.85
N GLU A 123 -1.47 -5.52 -22.06
CA GLU A 123 -0.18 -5.41 -21.37
C GLU A 123 0.46 -4.03 -21.57
N LEU A 124 0.96 -3.45 -20.48
CA LEU A 124 1.66 -2.18 -20.44
C LEU A 124 3.04 -2.33 -19.80
N LYS A 125 3.94 -1.43 -20.17
CA LYS A 125 5.20 -1.17 -19.44
C LYS A 125 5.43 0.34 -19.40
N THR A 126 5.70 0.88 -18.23
CA THR A 126 5.81 2.34 -18.03
C THR A 126 6.98 2.97 -18.79
N CYS A 127 7.99 2.16 -19.18
CA CYS A 127 9.11 2.61 -19.98
C CYS A 127 8.85 2.62 -21.50
N ASP A 128 7.67 2.22 -21.95
CA ASP A 128 7.30 2.29 -23.37
C ASP A 128 6.94 3.73 -23.76
N PRO A 129 7.56 4.32 -24.81
CA PRO A 129 7.21 5.66 -25.29
C PRO A 129 5.72 5.86 -25.58
N GLN A 130 5.03 4.84 -26.08
CA GLN A 130 3.58 4.89 -26.32
C GLN A 130 2.76 4.95 -25.02
N TYR A 131 3.32 4.47 -23.91
CA TYR A 131 2.74 4.60 -22.58
C TYR A 131 3.09 5.96 -21.94
N TYR A 132 4.38 6.29 -21.79
CA TYR A 132 4.77 7.49 -21.07
C TYR A 132 4.47 8.80 -21.81
N LYS A 133 4.16 8.76 -23.08
CA LYS A 133 3.51 9.86 -23.80
C LYS A 133 2.37 10.48 -22.99
N TRP A 134 1.55 9.63 -22.36
CA TRP A 134 0.39 10.09 -21.58
C TRP A 134 0.76 10.59 -20.19
N THR A 135 1.84 10.12 -19.61
CA THR A 135 2.43 10.72 -18.41
C THR A 135 2.96 12.12 -18.70
N GLN A 136 3.66 12.30 -19.82
CA GLN A 136 4.13 13.60 -20.29
C GLN A 136 2.97 14.54 -20.62
N TRP A 137 1.95 14.05 -21.29
CA TRP A 137 0.73 14.80 -21.59
C TRP A 137 0.05 15.30 -20.32
N ALA A 138 -0.10 14.48 -19.30
CA ALA A 138 -0.67 14.88 -18.03
C ALA A 138 0.17 15.97 -17.34
N PHE A 139 1.49 15.85 -17.38
CA PHE A 139 2.39 16.89 -16.87
C PHE A 139 2.19 18.22 -17.61
N VAL A 140 2.11 18.21 -18.94
CA VAL A 140 1.83 19.40 -19.74
C VAL A 140 0.50 20.04 -19.33
N LYS A 141 -0.55 19.24 -19.13
CA LYS A 141 -1.84 19.73 -18.64
C LYS A 141 -1.73 20.36 -17.24
N MET A 142 -1.00 19.72 -16.32
CA MET A 142 -0.77 20.24 -14.97
C MET A 142 0.04 21.54 -14.98
N PHE A 143 1.02 21.65 -15.88
CA PHE A 143 1.79 22.88 -16.08
C PHE A 143 0.91 24.03 -16.60
N LYS A 144 -0.05 23.72 -17.47
CA LYS A 144 -1.01 24.69 -18.03
C LYS A 144 -2.24 24.92 -17.14
N SER A 145 -2.20 24.50 -15.87
CA SER A 145 -3.32 24.59 -14.92
C SER A 145 -2.93 25.25 -13.62
N TYR A 146 -3.90 25.86 -12.96
CA TYR A 146 -3.85 26.31 -11.57
C TYR A 146 -5.06 25.77 -10.81
N TYR A 147 -5.05 25.84 -9.49
CA TYR A 147 -6.18 25.40 -8.66
C TYR A 147 -6.99 26.60 -8.18
N ASP A 148 -8.22 26.73 -8.63
CA ASP A 148 -9.15 27.78 -8.26
C ASP A 148 -9.90 27.38 -6.97
N LEU A 149 -9.71 28.16 -5.90
CA LEU A 149 -10.34 27.90 -4.60
C LEU A 149 -11.84 28.25 -4.57
N LYS A 150 -12.32 29.10 -5.51
CA LYS A 150 -13.77 29.43 -5.63
C LYS A 150 -14.54 28.26 -6.23
N THR A 151 -14.01 27.68 -7.32
CA THR A 151 -14.63 26.53 -7.98
C THR A 151 -14.21 25.20 -7.38
N ASN A 152 -13.20 25.21 -6.52
CA ASN A 152 -12.60 24.04 -5.85
C ASN A 152 -12.17 22.96 -6.84
N LYS A 153 -11.54 23.36 -7.94
CA LYS A 153 -11.01 22.49 -9.00
C LYS A 153 -9.87 23.15 -9.77
N SER A 154 -9.17 22.33 -10.55
CA SER A 154 -8.18 22.86 -11.49
C SER A 154 -8.84 23.58 -12.65
N GLU A 155 -8.23 24.67 -13.09
CA GLU A 155 -8.64 25.48 -14.22
C GLU A 155 -7.44 25.80 -15.12
N CYS A 156 -7.72 26.19 -16.39
CA CYS A 156 -6.67 26.59 -17.32
C CYS A 156 -5.96 27.86 -16.83
N ILE A 157 -4.62 27.85 -16.87
CA ILE A 157 -3.77 28.97 -16.42
C ILE A 157 -4.08 30.29 -17.16
N ASP A 158 -4.60 30.21 -18.39
CA ASP A 158 -4.96 31.42 -19.17
C ASP A 158 -6.06 32.25 -18.49
N LYS A 159 -6.98 31.60 -17.76
CA LYS A 159 -7.98 32.33 -16.94
C LYS A 159 -7.32 33.17 -15.84
N LEU A 160 -6.27 32.63 -15.22
CA LEU A 160 -5.52 33.36 -14.20
C LEU A 160 -4.72 34.53 -14.82
N ILE A 161 -4.09 34.28 -15.96
CA ILE A 161 -3.35 35.30 -16.72
C ILE A 161 -4.27 36.44 -17.09
N ASP A 162 -5.47 36.17 -17.59
CA ASP A 162 -6.46 37.18 -17.96
C ASP A 162 -6.95 37.95 -16.73
N ALA A 163 -7.15 37.30 -15.59
CA ALA A 163 -7.48 37.98 -14.34
C ALA A 163 -6.37 38.92 -13.89
N PHE A 164 -5.11 38.49 -13.97
CA PHE A 164 -3.95 39.34 -13.65
C PHE A 164 -3.82 40.56 -14.57
N LYS A 165 -4.07 40.40 -15.87
CA LYS A 165 -4.07 41.49 -16.83
C LYS A 165 -5.13 42.55 -16.54
N GLN A 166 -6.29 42.16 -16.03
CA GLN A 166 -7.44 43.02 -15.78
C GLN A 166 -7.42 43.65 -14.39
N ASN A 167 -7.12 42.84 -13.38
CA ASN A 167 -7.35 43.18 -11.96
C ASN A 167 -6.09 42.98 -11.07
N GLY A 168 -4.99 42.50 -11.59
CA GLY A 168 -3.88 42.01 -10.74
C GLY A 168 -4.33 40.84 -9.89
N THR A 169 -3.91 40.83 -8.64
CA THR A 169 -4.30 39.79 -7.67
C THR A 169 -5.64 40.04 -6.99
N GLU A 170 -6.29 41.19 -7.25
CA GLU A 170 -7.57 41.52 -6.64
C GLU A 170 -8.68 40.54 -7.07
N GLY A 171 -9.36 39.93 -6.10
CA GLY A 171 -10.43 38.98 -6.33
C GLY A 171 -9.97 37.58 -6.79
N VAL A 172 -8.67 37.34 -6.89
CA VAL A 172 -8.12 36.01 -7.20
C VAL A 172 -8.00 35.19 -5.91
N GLU A 173 -8.65 34.02 -5.91
CA GLU A 173 -8.54 33.02 -4.85
C GLU A 173 -8.02 31.72 -5.46
N ALA A 174 -6.70 31.56 -5.46
CA ALA A 174 -6.01 30.44 -6.09
C ALA A 174 -5.00 29.82 -5.12
N ALA A 175 -4.84 28.49 -5.18
CA ALA A 175 -3.78 27.81 -4.45
C ALA A 175 -2.41 28.29 -4.97
N CYS A 176 -1.54 28.71 -4.06
CA CYS A 176 -0.23 29.26 -4.37
C CYS A 176 0.81 28.81 -3.34
N GLY A 177 2.08 28.97 -3.69
CA GLY A 177 3.19 28.76 -2.77
C GLY A 177 3.32 29.89 -1.74
N GLU A 178 3.25 31.15 -2.25
CA GLU A 178 3.32 32.37 -1.44
C GLU A 178 2.20 33.31 -1.83
N GLU A 179 1.61 34.03 -0.85
CA GLU A 179 0.64 35.08 -1.14
C GLU A 179 1.35 36.27 -1.82
N MET A 180 0.88 36.65 -2.99
CA MET A 180 1.42 37.77 -3.77
C MET A 180 0.36 38.86 -3.93
N HIS A 181 0.79 40.09 -3.95
CA HIS A 181 -0.07 41.24 -4.15
C HIS A 181 0.53 42.15 -5.22
N PHE A 182 -0.15 42.36 -6.33
CA PHE A 182 0.22 43.28 -7.39
C PHE A 182 -1.04 43.73 -8.15
N THR A 183 -0.93 44.92 -8.74
CA THR A 183 -1.97 45.53 -9.58
C THR A 183 -1.87 45.04 -11.03
N ALA A 184 -2.95 45.26 -11.81
CA ALA A 184 -2.90 44.98 -13.25
C ALA A 184 -1.78 45.77 -13.99
N ALA A 185 -1.52 47.00 -13.58
CA ALA A 185 -0.44 47.80 -14.15
C ALA A 185 0.94 47.21 -13.89
N GLU A 186 1.19 46.74 -12.65
CA GLU A 186 2.42 46.03 -12.28
C GLU A 186 2.59 44.76 -13.07
N TRP A 187 1.55 43.92 -13.16
CA TRP A 187 1.59 42.71 -13.96
C TRP A 187 1.94 42.98 -15.44
N ASN A 188 1.25 43.95 -16.05
CA ASN A 188 1.46 44.29 -17.46
C ASN A 188 2.82 44.94 -17.73
N ALA A 189 3.48 45.49 -16.72
CA ALA A 189 4.84 46.04 -16.80
C ALA A 189 5.94 44.98 -16.58
N MET A 190 5.61 43.78 -16.07
CA MET A 190 6.57 42.69 -15.87
C MET A 190 7.12 42.18 -17.20
N SER A 191 8.39 41.81 -17.21
CA SER A 191 8.99 41.04 -18.29
C SER A 191 8.36 39.62 -18.37
N GLU A 192 8.53 38.97 -19.53
CA GLU A 192 8.07 37.60 -19.72
C GLU A 192 8.62 36.65 -18.64
N LYS A 193 9.89 36.84 -18.24
CA LYS A 193 10.49 36.02 -17.16
C LYS A 193 9.85 36.30 -15.82
N GLU A 194 9.60 37.54 -15.45
CA GLU A 194 8.94 37.88 -14.18
C GLU A 194 7.51 37.33 -14.13
N GLN A 195 6.76 37.44 -15.23
CA GLN A 195 5.42 36.82 -15.33
C GLN A 195 5.47 35.30 -15.21
N SER A 196 6.44 34.63 -15.84
CA SER A 196 6.64 33.21 -15.74
C SER A 196 6.96 32.80 -14.30
N ASP A 197 7.83 33.53 -13.61
CA ASP A 197 8.19 33.27 -12.20
C ASP A 197 6.97 33.43 -11.28
N VAL A 198 6.11 34.44 -11.51
CA VAL A 198 4.85 34.60 -10.78
C VAL A 198 3.92 33.42 -11.04
N LEU A 199 3.75 33.01 -12.30
CA LEU A 199 2.87 31.89 -12.64
C LEU A 199 3.34 30.56 -12.03
N MET A 200 4.65 30.35 -11.86
CA MET A 200 5.18 29.18 -11.14
C MET A 200 4.65 29.06 -9.71
N ASN A 201 4.32 30.19 -9.08
CA ASN A 201 3.71 30.22 -7.76
C ASN A 201 2.28 29.64 -7.72
N TYR A 202 1.61 29.52 -8.88
CA TYR A 202 0.21 29.09 -8.98
C TYR A 202 0.03 27.77 -9.74
N ARG A 203 0.95 27.40 -10.63
CA ARG A 203 0.83 26.19 -11.45
C ARG A 203 0.69 24.92 -10.61
N ILE A 204 -0.05 23.94 -11.09
CA ILE A 204 -0.17 22.60 -10.45
C ILE A 204 1.14 21.84 -10.62
N ALA A 205 1.74 21.82 -11.80
CA ALA A 205 3.12 21.39 -12.00
C ALA A 205 4.02 22.62 -12.06
N TYR A 206 4.91 22.77 -11.09
CA TYR A 206 5.76 23.96 -10.95
C TYR A 206 7.19 23.58 -10.61
N ARG A 207 8.11 24.50 -10.88
CA ARG A 207 9.52 24.39 -10.51
C ARG A 207 9.81 25.36 -9.38
N GLY A 208 10.32 24.84 -8.28
CA GLY A 208 10.60 25.64 -7.09
C GLY A 208 11.75 25.08 -6.25
N LYS A 209 12.21 25.88 -5.30
CA LYS A 209 13.19 25.45 -4.29
C LYS A 209 12.49 24.60 -3.23
N THR A 210 13.01 23.43 -2.98
CA THR A 210 12.49 22.54 -1.95
C THR A 210 13.60 21.78 -1.26
N MET A 211 13.33 21.36 -0.01
CA MET A 211 14.22 20.50 0.76
C MET A 211 14.13 19.08 0.26
N VAL A 212 15.25 18.45 -0.02
CA VAL A 212 15.33 17.09 -0.59
C VAL A 212 16.35 16.23 0.13
N ASN A 213 16.15 14.92 0.07
CA ASN A 213 17.13 13.93 0.48
C ASN A 213 18.15 13.73 -0.66
N TRP A 214 19.27 14.39 -0.59
CA TRP A 214 20.31 14.31 -1.61
C TRP A 214 21.33 13.23 -1.28
N CYS A 215 21.62 12.35 -2.21
CA CYS A 215 22.70 11.38 -2.12
C CYS A 215 23.77 11.69 -3.17
N ALA A 216 24.87 12.27 -2.74
CA ALA A 216 25.95 12.68 -3.66
C ALA A 216 26.59 11.47 -4.39
N LYS A 217 26.69 10.31 -3.72
CA LYS A 217 27.27 9.09 -4.33
C LYS A 217 26.39 8.51 -5.42
N LEU A 218 25.08 8.59 -5.29
CA LEU A 218 24.11 8.17 -6.31
C LEU A 218 23.81 9.30 -7.30
N GLY A 219 24.20 10.54 -7.00
CA GLY A 219 23.98 11.70 -7.86
C GLY A 219 22.51 12.08 -8.04
N THR A 220 21.64 11.72 -7.10
CA THR A 220 20.19 11.90 -7.25
C THR A 220 19.50 12.20 -5.92
N VAL A 221 18.31 12.78 -6.02
CA VAL A 221 17.35 12.90 -4.92
C VAL A 221 16.69 11.54 -4.65
N LEU A 222 16.51 11.22 -3.38
CA LEU A 222 15.86 10.01 -2.89
C LEU A 222 14.54 10.36 -2.21
N ALA A 223 13.53 9.49 -2.38
CA ALA A 223 12.30 9.55 -1.63
C ALA A 223 12.54 9.14 -0.15
N ASN A 224 11.62 9.49 0.75
CA ASN A 224 11.78 9.17 2.18
C ASN A 224 11.85 7.66 2.45
N ASP A 225 11.18 6.85 1.66
CA ASP A 225 11.19 5.39 1.73
C ASP A 225 12.45 4.75 1.13
N GLU A 226 13.28 5.53 0.42
CA GLU A 226 14.59 5.10 -0.10
C GLU A 226 15.74 5.42 0.88
N VAL A 227 15.46 6.01 2.04
CA VAL A 227 16.46 6.42 3.05
C VAL A 227 16.16 5.77 4.40
N SER A 228 17.20 5.28 5.08
CA SER A 228 17.11 4.73 6.44
C SER A 228 18.37 5.07 7.20
N GLU A 229 18.21 5.56 8.44
CA GLU A 229 19.33 5.93 9.32
C GLU A 229 20.39 6.86 8.67
N GLY A 230 19.90 7.84 7.87
CA GLY A 230 20.79 8.81 7.20
C GLY A 230 21.57 8.28 6.00
N VAL A 231 21.28 7.04 5.57
CA VAL A 231 21.91 6.44 4.39
C VAL A 231 20.87 5.93 3.40
N SER A 232 21.26 5.82 2.14
CA SER A 232 20.43 5.20 1.11
C SER A 232 20.23 3.71 1.40
N ILE A 233 19.01 3.20 1.32
CA ILE A 233 18.72 1.76 1.48
C ILE A 233 19.54 0.94 0.48
N ARG A 234 19.75 1.50 -0.70
CA ARG A 234 20.62 0.90 -1.72
C ARG A 234 22.02 1.46 -1.63
N GLY A 235 22.98 0.59 -1.34
CA GLY A 235 24.40 0.90 -1.29
C GLY A 235 24.90 1.51 0.01
N GLY A 236 24.00 1.87 0.97
CA GLY A 236 24.40 2.38 2.28
C GLY A 236 25.14 3.72 2.22
N TYR A 237 24.87 4.56 1.23
CA TYR A 237 25.57 5.82 1.02
C TYR A 237 24.97 6.96 1.85
N PRO A 238 25.80 7.88 2.38
CA PRO A 238 25.30 9.03 3.13
C PRO A 238 24.30 9.87 2.33
N VAL A 239 23.25 10.30 3.01
CA VAL A 239 22.22 11.19 2.49
C VAL A 239 22.20 12.47 3.31
N GLU A 240 22.08 13.62 2.65
CA GLU A 240 21.99 14.92 3.31
C GLU A 240 20.72 15.67 2.90
N GLN A 241 20.19 16.49 3.82
CA GLN A 241 19.13 17.44 3.51
C GLN A 241 19.72 18.63 2.74
N LYS A 242 19.17 18.93 1.58
CA LYS A 242 19.67 20.01 0.70
C LYS A 242 18.52 20.74 0.03
N VAL A 243 18.60 22.07 -0.03
CA VAL A 243 17.67 22.87 -0.83
C VAL A 243 18.09 22.81 -2.29
N MET A 244 17.17 22.37 -3.16
CA MET A 244 17.41 22.27 -4.59
C MET A 244 16.19 22.76 -5.39
N ASN A 245 16.43 23.27 -6.59
CA ASN A 245 15.35 23.51 -7.54
C ASN A 245 14.83 22.16 -8.05
N GLN A 246 13.53 21.92 -7.89
CA GLN A 246 12.87 20.70 -8.27
C GLN A 246 11.57 20.99 -8.99
N TRP A 247 11.19 20.13 -9.92
CA TRP A 247 9.80 20.06 -10.35
C TRP A 247 8.97 19.47 -9.22
N CYS A 248 7.81 20.06 -8.99
CA CYS A 248 6.87 19.64 -7.94
C CYS A 248 5.46 19.57 -8.50
N LEU A 249 4.61 18.72 -7.91
CA LEU A 249 3.17 18.73 -8.15
C LEU A 249 2.45 19.26 -6.91
N ARG A 250 1.53 20.19 -7.10
CA ARG A 250 0.77 20.85 -6.03
C ARG A 250 -0.37 19.95 -5.51
N VAL A 251 0.00 18.79 -4.98
CA VAL A 251 -0.92 17.82 -4.38
C VAL A 251 -1.66 18.42 -3.18
N SER A 252 -1.00 19.34 -2.46
CA SER A 252 -1.56 20.06 -1.31
C SER A 252 -2.83 20.85 -1.64
N ALA A 253 -2.97 21.33 -2.87
CA ALA A 253 -4.19 22.02 -3.33
C ALA A 253 -5.43 21.11 -3.30
N TYR A 254 -5.24 19.80 -3.44
CA TYR A 254 -6.30 18.79 -3.41
C TYR A 254 -6.54 18.17 -2.02
N ALA A 255 -5.83 18.62 -0.99
CA ALA A 255 -5.83 17.98 0.33
C ALA A 255 -7.24 17.77 0.90
N GLN A 256 -8.11 18.79 0.85
CA GLN A 256 -9.48 18.66 1.37
C GLN A 256 -10.30 17.65 0.55
N ARG A 257 -10.21 17.70 -0.78
CA ARG A 257 -10.93 16.76 -1.66
C ARG A 257 -10.41 15.32 -1.50
N LEU A 258 -9.11 15.14 -1.21
CA LEU A 258 -8.55 13.83 -0.88
C LEU A 258 -9.11 13.30 0.45
N LEU A 259 -9.39 14.17 1.43
CA LEU A 259 -10.07 13.76 2.68
C LEU A 259 -11.54 13.42 2.44
N ASP A 260 -12.27 14.31 1.78
CA ASP A 260 -13.71 14.15 1.54
C ASP A 260 -14.00 12.89 0.71
N GLY A 261 -13.15 12.59 -0.26
CA GLY A 261 -13.29 11.40 -1.10
C GLY A 261 -13.15 10.08 -0.35
N LEU A 262 -12.48 10.03 0.80
CA LEU A 262 -12.35 8.82 1.62
C LEU A 262 -13.71 8.31 2.13
N ASP A 263 -14.68 9.18 2.29
CA ASP A 263 -16.01 8.81 2.75
C ASP A 263 -16.88 8.19 1.64
N THR A 264 -16.42 8.24 0.40
CA THR A 264 -17.15 7.73 -0.78
C THR A 264 -16.67 6.36 -1.28
N ILE A 265 -15.62 5.81 -0.69
CA ILE A 265 -14.94 4.58 -1.13
C ILE A 265 -14.98 3.49 -0.07
N ASP A 266 -15.02 2.23 -0.52
CA ASP A 266 -15.06 1.04 0.33
C ASP A 266 -13.64 0.51 0.60
N TRP A 267 -12.90 1.27 1.40
CA TRP A 267 -11.57 0.89 1.89
C TRP A 267 -11.63 0.58 3.38
N THR A 268 -10.67 -0.18 3.89
CA THR A 268 -10.60 -0.47 5.34
C THR A 268 -10.42 0.80 6.16
N ASP A 269 -10.98 0.83 7.37
CA ASP A 269 -10.84 1.99 8.28
C ASP A 269 -9.39 2.30 8.60
N SER A 270 -8.55 1.27 8.77
CA SER A 270 -7.11 1.43 9.01
C SER A 270 -6.41 2.17 7.86
N LEU A 271 -6.74 1.84 6.62
CA LEU A 271 -6.16 2.49 5.44
C LEU A 271 -6.64 3.94 5.31
N LYS A 272 -7.94 4.17 5.52
CA LYS A 272 -8.51 5.54 5.53
C LYS A 272 -7.87 6.41 6.61
N GLU A 273 -7.69 5.88 7.83
CA GLU A 273 -7.01 6.60 8.92
C GLU A 273 -5.55 6.89 8.60
N THR A 274 -4.84 5.95 7.97
CA THR A 274 -3.47 6.18 7.50
C THR A 274 -3.41 7.38 6.54
N GLN A 275 -4.32 7.45 5.57
CA GLN A 275 -4.39 8.60 4.66
C GLN A 275 -4.84 9.88 5.35
N ARG A 276 -5.85 9.84 6.24
CA ARG A 276 -6.27 11.01 7.02
C ARG A 276 -5.12 11.58 7.84
N ASN A 277 -4.36 10.73 8.51
CA ASN A 277 -3.21 11.14 9.30
C ASN A 277 -2.08 11.70 8.43
N TRP A 278 -1.86 11.13 7.24
CA TRP A 278 -0.86 11.63 6.31
C TRP A 278 -1.22 13.01 5.73
N ILE A 279 -2.48 13.19 5.34
CA ILE A 279 -3.00 14.48 4.88
C ILE A 279 -2.99 15.50 6.04
N GLY A 280 -3.35 15.06 7.25
CA GLY A 280 -3.16 15.79 8.50
C GLY A 280 -3.83 17.16 8.52
N ARG A 281 -5.17 17.21 8.29
CA ARG A 281 -5.94 18.45 8.41
C ARG A 281 -5.93 18.96 9.84
N SER A 282 -5.58 20.22 9.99
CA SER A 282 -5.65 20.91 11.26
C SER A 282 -6.22 22.32 11.07
N GLU A 283 -7.02 22.77 12.03
CA GLU A 283 -7.54 24.14 12.05
C GLU A 283 -6.92 24.89 13.22
N GLY A 284 -6.30 26.02 12.92
CA GLY A 284 -5.57 26.78 13.92
C GLY A 284 -5.49 28.25 13.58
N ALA A 285 -4.58 28.93 14.27
CA ALA A 285 -4.27 30.33 14.06
C ALA A 285 -2.82 30.52 13.67
N GLU A 286 -2.58 31.36 12.69
CA GLU A 286 -1.29 31.97 12.39
C GLU A 286 -1.15 33.27 13.17
N MET A 287 0.00 33.47 13.81
CA MET A 287 0.29 34.68 14.58
C MET A 287 1.75 35.11 14.36
N ASN A 288 2.00 36.41 14.44
CA ASN A 288 3.32 37.01 14.27
C ASN A 288 3.96 37.37 15.59
N PHE A 289 5.18 36.90 15.80
CA PHE A 289 6.05 37.27 16.91
C PHE A 289 7.16 38.18 16.40
N LYS A 290 7.14 39.45 16.77
CA LYS A 290 8.12 40.42 16.31
C LYS A 290 9.49 40.16 17.00
N VAL A 291 10.54 40.10 16.21
CA VAL A 291 11.92 39.96 16.73
C VAL A 291 12.38 41.26 17.35
N VAL A 292 12.98 41.17 18.54
CA VAL A 292 13.48 42.35 19.28
C VAL A 292 14.63 42.99 18.53
N GLY A 293 14.49 44.29 18.30
CA GLY A 293 15.55 45.09 17.64
C GLY A 293 15.68 44.89 16.11
N GLN A 294 14.81 44.13 15.51
CA GLN A 294 14.81 43.87 14.07
C GLN A 294 13.42 44.04 13.47
N ASP A 295 13.35 44.34 12.18
CA ASP A 295 12.09 44.40 11.43
C ASP A 295 11.76 43.01 10.81
N ILE A 296 11.72 41.99 11.65
CA ILE A 296 11.42 40.62 11.29
C ILE A 296 10.25 40.13 12.15
N ASN A 297 9.25 39.51 11.51
CA ASN A 297 8.16 38.82 12.18
C ASN A 297 8.34 37.30 11.98
N LEU A 298 8.32 36.56 13.07
CA LEU A 298 8.28 35.10 13.05
C LEU A 298 6.82 34.68 13.05
N GLU A 299 6.32 34.23 11.93
CA GLU A 299 4.97 33.68 11.82
C GLU A 299 4.94 32.23 12.34
N ILE A 300 4.01 31.94 13.24
CA ILE A 300 3.77 30.59 13.75
C ILE A 300 2.35 30.13 13.40
N PHE A 301 2.17 28.81 13.31
CA PHE A 301 0.85 28.21 13.26
C PHE A 301 0.63 27.32 14.49
N THR A 302 -0.52 27.47 15.14
CA THR A 302 -0.90 26.66 16.31
C THR A 302 -2.36 26.23 16.27
N THR A 303 -2.63 24.97 16.64
CA THR A 303 -3.98 24.46 16.90
C THR A 303 -4.44 24.75 18.32
N ARG A 304 -3.54 25.21 19.18
CA ARG A 304 -3.73 25.53 20.59
C ARG A 304 -3.52 27.03 20.82
N ALA A 305 -4.30 27.85 20.12
CA ALA A 305 -4.25 29.31 20.28
C ALA A 305 -4.52 29.76 21.72
N ASP A 306 -5.31 28.98 22.50
CA ASP A 306 -5.59 29.18 23.93
C ASP A 306 -4.32 29.22 24.80
N THR A 307 -3.23 28.54 24.38
CA THR A 307 -2.02 28.39 25.18
C THR A 307 -1.00 29.54 24.99
N ILE A 308 -1.36 30.57 24.26
CA ILE A 308 -0.47 31.70 23.95
C ILE A 308 0.15 32.37 25.20
N PHE A 309 -0.58 32.38 26.33
CA PHE A 309 -0.10 32.95 27.58
C PHE A 309 0.94 32.12 28.29
N GLY A 310 1.08 30.85 27.94
CA GLY A 310 2.09 29.92 28.46
C GLY A 310 3.32 29.76 27.59
N VAL A 311 3.46 30.53 26.53
CA VAL A 311 4.63 30.53 25.66
C VAL A 311 5.85 31.07 26.39
N THR A 312 6.87 30.24 26.52
CA THR A 312 8.09 30.61 27.25
C THR A 312 9.34 30.69 26.39
N PHE A 313 9.27 30.12 25.17
CA PHE A 313 10.31 30.26 24.16
C PHE A 313 9.74 30.02 22.77
N MET A 314 10.53 30.32 21.75
CA MET A 314 10.25 29.97 20.36
C MET A 314 11.30 29.01 19.83
N VAL A 315 10.94 28.20 18.85
CA VAL A 315 11.89 27.29 18.20
C VAL A 315 11.78 27.41 16.68
N LEU A 316 12.93 27.53 16.04
CA LEU A 316 13.09 27.49 14.60
C LEU A 316 13.55 26.11 14.15
N ALA A 317 13.02 25.68 12.99
CA ALA A 317 13.63 24.56 12.27
C ALA A 317 15.06 24.92 11.84
N PRO A 318 16.01 23.98 11.88
CA PRO A 318 17.40 24.24 11.50
C PRO A 318 17.58 24.77 10.07
N GLU A 319 16.67 24.42 9.18
CA GLU A 319 16.66 24.81 7.76
C GLU A 319 15.91 26.12 7.49
N SER A 320 15.34 26.73 8.53
CA SER A 320 14.62 28.00 8.39
C SER A 320 15.54 29.11 7.90
N GLU A 321 15.06 29.89 6.92
CA GLU A 321 15.77 31.09 6.43
C GLU A 321 16.05 32.13 7.52
N TYR A 322 15.27 32.08 8.60
CA TYR A 322 15.46 32.99 9.74
C TYR A 322 16.68 32.65 10.59
N VAL A 323 17.20 31.44 10.53
CA VAL A 323 18.37 31.04 11.32
C VAL A 323 19.55 31.98 11.05
N GLU A 324 19.92 32.19 9.80
CA GLU A 324 21.01 33.05 9.42
C GLU A 324 20.80 34.53 9.82
N LYS A 325 19.54 34.97 9.82
CA LYS A 325 19.16 36.36 10.14
C LYS A 325 19.17 36.64 11.65
N LEU A 326 18.92 35.57 12.47
CA LEU A 326 18.71 35.73 13.93
C LEU A 326 19.87 35.27 14.77
N VAL A 327 20.83 34.53 14.20
CA VAL A 327 22.02 34.11 14.98
C VAL A 327 22.93 35.31 15.30
N THR A 328 23.16 35.54 16.58
CA THR A 328 24.09 36.60 17.03
C THR A 328 25.53 36.15 16.87
N ALA A 329 26.47 37.14 16.85
CA ALA A 329 27.89 36.86 16.72
C ALA A 329 28.41 35.91 17.84
N GLU A 330 27.89 36.09 19.05
CA GLU A 330 28.26 35.27 20.21
C GLU A 330 27.78 33.82 20.10
N GLN A 331 26.69 33.55 19.38
CA GLN A 331 26.12 32.21 19.24
C GLN A 331 26.50 31.52 17.92
N ARG A 332 27.16 32.22 16.99
CA ARG A 332 27.51 31.72 15.67
C ARG A 332 28.22 30.37 15.69
N GLU A 333 29.29 30.26 16.48
CA GLU A 333 30.08 29.04 16.54
C GLU A 333 29.24 27.82 17.07
N ALA A 334 28.45 28.06 18.11
CA ALA A 334 27.58 27.01 18.68
C ALA A 334 26.50 26.57 17.72
N VAL A 335 25.90 27.51 16.99
CA VAL A 335 24.87 27.23 15.99
C VAL A 335 25.44 26.47 14.80
N ASP A 336 26.57 26.92 14.24
CA ASP A 336 27.20 26.25 13.10
C ASP A 336 27.61 24.82 13.43
N LYS A 337 28.10 24.57 14.62
CA LYS A 337 28.38 23.21 15.12
C LYS A 337 27.12 22.36 15.19
N TYR A 338 26.06 22.87 15.79
CA TYR A 338 24.80 22.15 15.92
C TYR A 338 24.19 21.80 14.54
N LEU A 339 24.19 22.76 13.61
CA LEU A 339 23.69 22.53 12.24
C LEU A 339 24.48 21.43 11.50
N ALA A 340 25.81 21.40 11.71
CA ALA A 340 26.67 20.36 11.13
C ALA A 340 26.34 18.95 11.69
N GLU A 341 26.07 18.87 13.00
CA GLU A 341 25.73 17.59 13.67
C GLU A 341 24.40 17.00 13.19
N ILE A 342 23.39 17.83 12.94
CA ILE A 342 22.05 17.36 12.56
C ILE A 342 21.83 17.25 11.05
N LYS A 343 22.76 17.71 10.23
CA LYS A 343 22.65 17.79 8.76
C LYS A 343 22.27 16.45 8.09
N HIS A 344 22.63 15.34 8.70
CA HIS A 344 22.43 14.00 8.14
C HIS A 344 21.15 13.31 8.62
N LYS A 345 20.41 13.91 9.54
CA LYS A 345 19.12 13.36 10.01
C LYS A 345 17.99 13.67 9.03
N THR A 346 17.29 12.64 8.59
CA THR A 346 16.07 12.80 7.79
C THR A 346 14.92 13.31 8.67
N GLU A 347 13.91 13.90 8.05
CA GLU A 347 12.68 14.33 8.77
C GLU A 347 12.02 13.16 9.52
N ARG A 348 12.01 11.95 8.94
CA ARG A 348 11.45 10.77 9.58
C ARG A 348 12.22 10.37 10.83
N GLU A 349 13.54 10.39 10.77
CA GLU A 349 14.40 10.11 11.91
C GLU A 349 14.20 11.14 13.02
N ARG A 350 14.11 12.43 12.67
CA ARG A 350 13.84 13.52 13.61
C ARG A 350 12.49 13.39 14.33
N LEU A 351 11.46 12.84 13.65
CA LEU A 351 10.14 12.57 14.25
C LEU A 351 10.15 11.40 15.23
N ILE A 352 11.06 10.44 15.05
CA ILE A 352 11.15 9.22 15.87
C ILE A 352 12.16 9.40 17.01
N ASP A 353 13.19 10.24 16.81
CA ASP A 353 14.26 10.47 17.78
C ASP A 353 13.69 11.13 19.04
N LYS A 354 13.94 10.50 20.18
CA LYS A 354 13.53 11.00 21.49
C LYS A 354 14.64 11.80 22.19
N GLN A 355 15.82 11.92 21.58
CA GLN A 355 16.90 12.72 22.15
C GLN A 355 16.58 14.21 21.98
N VAL A 356 16.65 14.93 23.08
CA VAL A 356 16.49 16.39 23.09
C VAL A 356 17.78 17.03 22.64
N SER A 357 17.74 17.85 21.59
CA SER A 357 18.86 18.64 21.10
C SER A 357 18.41 20.04 20.68
N GLY A 358 19.31 21.01 20.75
CA GLY A 358 19.00 22.36 20.32
C GLY A 358 20.10 23.34 20.70
N VAL A 359 20.01 24.56 20.17
CA VAL A 359 20.97 25.65 20.45
C VAL A 359 20.22 26.99 20.49
N PHE A 360 20.65 27.88 21.38
CA PHE A 360 20.11 29.24 21.47
C PHE A 360 20.64 30.11 20.32
N SER A 361 19.74 30.87 19.66
CA SER A 361 20.13 31.74 18.55
C SER A 361 20.81 33.04 18.98
N GLY A 362 20.63 33.44 20.24
CA GLY A 362 21.02 34.75 20.75
C GLY A 362 19.95 35.85 20.63
N SER A 363 18.88 35.59 19.90
CA SER A 363 17.78 36.54 19.65
C SER A 363 16.55 36.26 20.49
N TYR A 364 15.72 37.29 20.63
CA TYR A 364 14.44 37.24 21.37
C TYR A 364 13.29 37.70 20.46
N ALA A 365 12.09 37.20 20.71
CA ALA A 365 10.85 37.65 20.05
C ALA A 365 9.82 38.08 21.09
N VAL A 366 8.90 38.92 20.70
CA VAL A 366 7.84 39.46 21.57
C VAL A 366 6.57 38.67 21.41
N ASN A 367 6.04 38.12 22.50
CA ASN A 367 4.72 37.51 22.52
C ASN A 367 3.64 38.58 22.28
N PRO A 368 2.82 38.49 21.23
CA PRO A 368 1.89 39.56 20.81
C PRO A 368 0.76 39.85 21.81
N LEU A 369 0.43 38.90 22.74
CA LEU A 369 -0.62 39.08 23.71
C LEU A 369 -0.11 39.50 25.11
N THR A 370 1.11 39.12 25.47
CA THR A 370 1.68 39.41 26.78
C THR A 370 2.71 40.53 26.76
N GLY A 371 3.24 40.88 25.58
CA GLY A 371 4.35 41.86 25.45
C GLY A 371 5.68 41.36 26.00
N LYS A 372 5.79 40.11 26.45
CA LYS A 372 7.01 39.55 27.02
C LYS A 372 8.00 39.16 25.91
N GLU A 373 9.26 39.43 26.16
CA GLU A 373 10.38 38.94 25.33
C GLU A 373 10.67 37.49 25.69
N ILE A 374 10.73 36.61 24.71
CA ILE A 374 11.00 35.19 24.85
C ILE A 374 12.19 34.79 23.96
N PRO A 375 13.06 33.87 24.40
CA PRO A 375 14.24 33.46 23.62
C PRO A 375 13.84 32.63 22.40
N VAL A 376 14.61 32.79 21.31
CA VAL A 376 14.45 32.03 20.07
C VAL A 376 15.55 30.97 20.02
N TRP A 377 15.14 29.71 20.00
CA TRP A 377 15.99 28.53 19.90
C TRP A 377 15.95 27.91 18.49
N ILE A 378 16.90 27.05 18.21
CA ILE A 378 16.98 26.24 16.99
C ILE A 378 17.01 24.78 17.42
N SER A 379 16.13 23.93 16.88
CA SER A 379 16.09 22.51 17.26
C SER A 379 15.53 21.64 16.12
N ASP A 380 16.05 20.42 16.04
CA ASP A 380 15.69 19.43 15.04
C ASP A 380 14.30 18.78 15.25
N TYR A 381 13.64 19.01 16.39
CA TYR A 381 12.25 18.54 16.56
C TYR A 381 11.21 19.40 15.84
N VAL A 382 11.61 20.58 15.32
CA VAL A 382 10.79 21.44 14.47
C VAL A 382 11.15 21.20 12.99
N LEU A 383 10.16 20.99 12.15
CA LEU A 383 10.36 20.74 10.72
C LEU A 383 10.07 21.99 9.90
N ALA A 384 10.95 22.35 8.98
CA ALA A 384 10.80 23.52 8.11
C ALA A 384 9.57 23.49 7.21
N GLY A 385 9.14 22.31 6.81
CA GLY A 385 7.99 22.15 5.93
C GLY A 385 6.66 21.97 6.66
N TYR A 386 6.62 22.08 7.99
CA TYR A 386 5.38 22.05 8.75
C TYR A 386 5.09 23.46 9.29
N GLY A 387 3.96 24.03 8.83
CA GLY A 387 3.63 25.43 9.14
C GLY A 387 4.63 26.40 8.51
N THR A 388 5.16 27.27 9.32
CA THR A 388 6.09 28.33 8.91
C THR A 388 7.58 27.99 9.21
N GLY A 389 7.86 26.80 9.73
CA GLY A 389 9.19 26.43 10.20
C GLY A 389 9.60 27.11 11.52
N ALA A 390 8.66 27.80 12.17
CA ALA A 390 8.78 28.37 13.51
C ALA A 390 7.60 27.92 14.38
N ILE A 391 7.86 27.64 15.64
CA ILE A 391 6.81 27.32 16.60
C ILE A 391 6.91 28.20 17.85
N MET A 392 5.77 28.49 18.46
CA MET A 392 5.69 28.92 19.84
C MET A 392 5.71 27.68 20.76
N ALA A 393 6.57 27.64 21.74
CA ALA A 393 6.70 26.51 22.64
C ALA A 393 5.94 26.72 23.94
N VAL A 394 5.11 25.74 24.31
CA VAL A 394 4.28 25.76 25.51
C VAL A 394 4.56 24.51 26.34
N PRO A 395 5.64 24.50 27.14
CA PRO A 395 6.13 23.31 27.83
C PRO A 395 5.12 22.68 28.81
N ALA A 396 4.23 23.46 29.38
CA ALA A 396 3.20 22.90 30.26
C ALA A 396 2.17 22.02 29.58
N HIS A 397 2.00 22.15 28.24
CA HIS A 397 0.90 21.53 27.48
C HIS A 397 1.33 20.89 26.15
N ASP A 398 2.62 20.68 25.96
CA ASP A 398 3.19 19.86 24.86
C ASP A 398 4.40 19.09 25.40
N SER A 399 4.40 17.78 25.24
CA SER A 399 5.42 16.89 25.80
C SER A 399 6.81 17.09 25.20
N ARG A 400 6.91 17.51 23.93
CA ARG A 400 8.21 17.80 23.29
C ARG A 400 8.77 19.11 23.80
N ASP A 401 7.94 20.13 23.89
CA ASP A 401 8.31 21.43 24.48
C ASP A 401 8.68 21.27 25.93
N TYR A 402 7.99 20.41 26.69
CA TYR A 402 8.32 20.08 28.07
C TYR A 402 9.67 19.43 28.20
N ALA A 403 9.98 18.42 27.42
CA ALA A 403 11.26 17.75 27.41
C ALA A 403 12.40 18.74 27.08
N PHE A 404 12.19 19.62 26.10
CA PHE A 404 13.12 20.66 25.72
C PHE A 404 13.35 21.68 26.86
N ALA A 405 12.25 22.18 27.44
CA ALA A 405 12.32 23.14 28.55
C ALA A 405 13.06 22.58 29.79
N ARG A 406 12.80 21.32 30.11
CA ARG A 406 13.50 20.63 31.23
C ARG A 406 14.99 20.46 30.94
N HIS A 407 15.35 20.09 29.72
CA HIS A 407 16.73 19.90 29.31
C HIS A 407 17.55 21.19 29.35
N PHE A 408 16.96 22.30 28.89
CA PHE A 408 17.63 23.60 28.83
C PHE A 408 17.27 24.56 30.01
N ASN A 409 16.57 24.03 31.01
CA ASN A 409 16.16 24.76 32.20
C ASN A 409 15.35 26.04 31.90
N LEU A 410 14.39 25.91 30.96
CA LEU A 410 13.47 26.99 30.57
C LEU A 410 12.20 26.97 31.42
N PRO A 411 11.47 28.10 31.56
CA PRO A 411 10.27 28.19 32.37
C PRO A 411 9.13 27.33 31.85
N VAL A 412 8.35 26.75 32.78
CA VAL A 412 7.12 26.00 32.50
C VAL A 412 5.97 26.68 33.24
N VAL A 413 4.97 27.16 32.49
CA VAL A 413 3.82 27.90 33.04
C VAL A 413 2.54 27.11 32.83
N PRO A 414 1.92 26.54 33.88
CA PRO A 414 0.68 25.80 33.76
C PRO A 414 -0.49 26.74 33.43
N LEU A 415 -1.34 26.31 32.49
CA LEU A 415 -2.50 27.09 32.03
C LEU A 415 -3.84 26.43 32.33
N ILE A 416 -3.85 25.27 32.95
CA ILE A 416 -5.08 24.52 33.27
C ILE A 416 -5.14 24.29 34.77
N GLU A 417 -6.30 24.54 35.35
CA GLU A 417 -6.57 24.43 36.78
C GLU A 417 -6.34 23.00 37.27
N GLY A 418 -5.52 22.84 38.33
CA GLY A 418 -5.28 21.56 38.97
C GLY A 418 -4.36 20.63 38.21
N CYS A 419 -3.74 21.03 37.06
CA CYS A 419 -2.75 20.21 36.39
C CYS A 419 -1.41 20.23 37.15
N ASP A 420 -0.80 19.05 37.29
CA ASP A 420 0.55 18.92 37.82
C ASP A 420 1.55 18.77 36.67
N VAL A 421 2.42 19.75 36.50
CA VAL A 421 3.44 19.81 35.46
C VAL A 421 4.88 19.68 36.05
N SER A 422 5.01 19.13 37.26
CA SER A 422 6.28 18.96 37.91
C SER A 422 7.15 17.89 37.27
N GLU A 423 6.55 16.78 36.81
CA GLU A 423 7.23 15.63 36.24
C GLU A 423 6.97 15.42 34.75
N GLN A 424 5.86 15.90 34.24
CA GLN A 424 5.45 15.77 32.84
C GLN A 424 4.51 16.90 32.41
N SER A 425 4.32 17.10 31.10
CA SER A 425 3.34 18.03 30.56
C SER A 425 1.91 17.49 30.72
N PHE A 426 0.94 18.40 30.68
CA PHE A 426 -0.48 18.09 30.62
C PHE A 426 -1.00 18.40 29.21
N ASP A 427 -0.96 17.41 28.32
CA ASP A 427 -1.26 17.57 26.89
C ASP A 427 -2.78 17.48 26.58
N ALA A 428 -3.60 17.09 27.55
CA ALA A 428 -5.05 17.00 27.37
C ALA A 428 -5.68 18.36 27.04
N LYS A 429 -6.65 18.34 26.12
CA LYS A 429 -7.37 19.54 25.66
C LYS A 429 -8.66 19.73 26.45
N GLU A 430 -8.56 19.67 27.77
CA GLU A 430 -9.70 19.73 28.69
C GLU A 430 -9.34 20.46 29.98
N GLY A 431 -10.34 20.98 30.67
CA GLY A 431 -10.21 21.71 31.93
C GLY A 431 -10.37 23.22 31.78
N LYS A 432 -10.33 23.93 32.90
CA LYS A 432 -10.47 25.39 32.96
C LYS A 432 -9.16 26.11 32.87
N MET A 433 -9.13 27.16 32.10
CA MET A 433 -7.96 28.01 31.93
C MET A 433 -7.59 28.80 33.17
N ILE A 434 -6.29 28.88 33.48
CA ILE A 434 -5.69 29.76 34.48
C ILE A 434 -4.47 30.46 33.88
N ASN A 435 -3.93 31.48 34.57
CA ASN A 435 -2.75 32.21 34.14
C ASN A 435 -2.80 32.74 32.69
N SER A 436 -4.02 32.98 32.16
CA SER A 436 -4.30 33.32 30.79
C SER A 436 -5.03 34.64 30.66
N GLU A 437 -4.44 35.69 31.19
CA GLU A 437 -4.95 37.08 31.20
C GLU A 437 -3.92 38.01 30.59
N GLY A 438 -4.34 38.81 29.61
CA GLY A 438 -3.60 39.89 29.02
C GLY A 438 -4.40 41.20 29.05
N ALA A 439 -3.85 42.28 28.45
CA ALA A 439 -4.47 43.59 28.49
C ALA A 439 -5.89 43.66 27.88
N GLU A 440 -6.14 42.84 26.86
CA GLU A 440 -7.39 42.88 26.07
C GLU A 440 -8.10 41.51 25.94
N LEU A 441 -7.47 40.44 26.40
CA LEU A 441 -8.05 39.07 26.35
C LEU A 441 -7.84 38.37 27.70
N ASN A 442 -8.91 37.87 28.28
CA ASN A 442 -8.88 37.07 29.50
C ASN A 442 -9.61 35.75 29.27
N LEU A 443 -8.85 34.65 29.37
CA LEU A 443 -9.33 33.28 29.17
C LEU A 443 -9.56 32.55 30.50
N ASN A 444 -9.19 33.13 31.64
CA ASN A 444 -9.28 32.48 32.94
C ASN A 444 -10.70 32.03 33.25
N GLY A 445 -10.86 30.78 33.67
CA GLY A 445 -12.13 30.15 33.99
C GLY A 445 -12.91 29.57 32.79
N MET A 446 -12.48 29.84 31.55
CA MET A 446 -13.06 29.22 30.34
C MET A 446 -12.62 27.76 30.20
N GLU A 447 -13.50 26.93 29.70
CA GLU A 447 -13.11 25.60 29.22
C GLU A 447 -12.15 25.74 28.02
N VAL A 448 -11.19 24.80 27.85
CA VAL A 448 -10.17 24.84 26.78
C VAL A 448 -10.80 25.09 25.41
N LYS A 449 -11.91 24.41 25.08
CA LYS A 449 -12.61 24.55 23.79
C LYS A 449 -13.13 25.99 23.58
N GLU A 450 -13.68 26.57 24.60
CA GLU A 450 -14.16 27.96 24.57
C GLU A 450 -13.01 28.95 24.45
N ALA A 451 -11.91 28.69 25.16
CA ALA A 451 -10.70 29.52 25.11
C ALA A 451 -10.06 29.51 23.70
N ILE A 452 -10.00 28.34 23.03
CA ILE A 452 -9.53 28.23 21.64
C ILE A 452 -10.39 29.11 20.72
N ALA A 453 -11.71 29.02 20.84
CA ALA A 453 -12.65 29.80 20.01
C ALA A 453 -12.53 31.30 20.27
N ALA A 454 -12.46 31.69 21.56
CA ALA A 454 -12.29 33.10 21.97
C ALA A 454 -10.96 33.70 21.45
N THR A 455 -9.87 32.96 21.56
CA THR A 455 -8.56 33.42 21.07
C THR A 455 -8.53 33.55 19.55
N LYS A 456 -9.08 32.58 18.81
CA LYS A 456 -9.20 32.68 17.33
C LYS A 456 -10.01 33.89 16.90
N LYS A 457 -11.14 34.16 17.59
CA LYS A 457 -11.97 35.34 17.33
C LYS A 457 -11.19 36.61 17.57
N PHE A 458 -10.50 36.71 18.72
CA PHE A 458 -9.68 37.85 19.08
C PHE A 458 -8.56 38.15 18.07
N ILE A 459 -7.83 37.09 17.63
CA ILE A 459 -6.76 37.21 16.64
C ILE A 459 -7.29 37.81 15.32
N LYS A 460 -8.47 37.34 14.89
CA LYS A 460 -9.12 37.82 13.67
C LYS A 460 -9.59 39.25 13.78
N GLU A 461 -10.24 39.61 14.89
CA GLU A 461 -10.78 40.97 15.13
C GLU A 461 -9.69 42.03 15.31
N LYS A 462 -8.55 41.65 15.89
CA LYS A 462 -7.42 42.56 16.12
C LYS A 462 -6.40 42.61 14.96
N GLY A 463 -6.55 41.74 13.98
CA GLY A 463 -5.63 41.67 12.84
C GLY A 463 -4.20 41.29 13.19
N ILE A 464 -3.99 40.62 14.34
CA ILE A 464 -2.66 40.14 14.79
C ILE A 464 -2.26 38.79 14.21
N GLY A 465 -3.15 38.20 13.41
CA GLY A 465 -2.96 36.92 12.75
C GLY A 465 -4.18 36.50 11.93
N LYS A 466 -4.17 35.27 11.47
CA LYS A 466 -5.25 34.69 10.64
C LYS A 466 -5.69 33.35 11.21
N VAL A 467 -7.00 33.02 11.09
CA VAL A 467 -7.51 31.67 11.33
C VAL A 467 -7.46 30.90 10.03
N LYS A 468 -6.84 29.72 10.03
CA LYS A 468 -6.50 28.98 8.81
C LYS A 468 -6.67 27.47 9.02
N VAL A 469 -7.12 26.80 7.99
CA VAL A 469 -7.00 25.35 7.86
C VAL A 469 -5.66 25.04 7.23
N ASN A 470 -4.89 24.18 7.86
CA ASN A 470 -3.59 23.75 7.37
C ASN A 470 -3.57 22.23 7.18
N TYR A 471 -2.72 21.77 6.30
CA TYR A 471 -2.53 20.35 6.01
C TYR A 471 -1.07 19.98 6.16
N ARG A 472 -0.82 18.78 6.68
CA ARG A 472 0.54 18.22 6.75
C ARG A 472 1.02 17.75 5.38
N LEU A 473 0.09 17.35 4.51
CA LEU A 473 0.39 16.92 3.14
C LEU A 473 1.16 18.00 2.40
N ARG A 474 2.28 17.61 1.83
CA ARG A 474 3.16 18.48 1.05
C ARG A 474 3.03 18.17 -0.43
N ASP A 475 3.47 19.13 -1.24
CA ASP A 475 3.62 18.95 -2.66
C ASP A 475 4.62 17.83 -2.97
N ALA A 476 4.34 17.06 -4.01
CA ALA A 476 5.18 15.96 -4.41
C ALA A 476 6.43 16.48 -5.13
N ILE A 477 7.61 16.09 -4.67
CA ILE A 477 8.87 16.30 -5.39
C ILE A 477 8.85 15.38 -6.61
N PHE A 478 8.83 15.96 -7.80
CA PHE A 478 8.50 15.27 -9.04
C PHE A 478 9.67 15.16 -10.01
N SER A 479 10.88 15.52 -9.64
CA SER A 479 12.06 15.37 -10.49
C SER A 479 13.14 14.52 -9.86
N ARG A 480 13.87 13.77 -10.71
CA ARG A 480 15.00 12.94 -10.35
C ARG A 480 16.17 13.19 -11.29
N GLN A 481 17.35 13.20 -10.75
CA GLN A 481 18.61 13.35 -11.48
C GLN A 481 19.07 11.97 -11.98
N ARG A 482 18.22 11.33 -12.79
CA ARG A 482 18.38 9.97 -13.32
C ARG A 482 18.24 9.95 -14.84
N TYR A 483 18.82 8.96 -15.48
CA TYR A 483 18.57 8.65 -16.88
C TYR A 483 17.29 7.84 -17.06
N TRP A 484 17.14 6.75 -16.27
CA TRP A 484 16.07 5.78 -16.45
C TRP A 484 14.79 6.23 -15.74
N GLY A 485 14.03 7.04 -16.43
CA GLY A 485 12.76 7.63 -16.02
C GLY A 485 12.12 8.37 -17.19
N GLU A 486 10.86 8.77 -17.06
CA GLU A 486 10.16 9.55 -18.06
C GLU A 486 10.83 10.93 -18.22
N PRO A 487 11.27 11.33 -19.44
CA PRO A 487 11.79 12.67 -19.64
C PRO A 487 10.70 13.72 -19.53
N PHE A 488 11.05 14.87 -18.97
CA PHE A 488 10.15 16.03 -18.94
C PHE A 488 10.00 16.63 -20.33
N PRO A 489 8.77 16.86 -20.78
CA PRO A 489 8.51 17.55 -22.05
C PRO A 489 8.68 19.06 -21.89
N VAL A 490 9.85 19.50 -21.42
CA VAL A 490 10.18 20.88 -21.08
C VAL A 490 11.48 21.29 -21.75
N TYR A 491 11.48 22.46 -22.38
CA TYR A 491 12.70 23.13 -22.87
C TYR A 491 12.83 24.52 -22.27
N TYR A 492 14.03 25.06 -22.30
CA TYR A 492 14.35 26.38 -21.75
C TYR A 492 14.72 27.36 -22.85
N LYS A 493 13.97 28.46 -22.94
CA LYS A 493 14.30 29.60 -23.77
C LYS A 493 14.59 30.80 -22.89
N ASP A 494 15.80 31.35 -22.98
CA ASP A 494 16.24 32.47 -22.16
C ASP A 494 16.05 32.22 -20.63
N GLY A 495 16.22 30.96 -20.20
CA GLY A 495 16.02 30.54 -18.82
C GLY A 495 14.56 30.40 -18.39
N ILE A 496 13.60 30.57 -19.30
CA ILE A 496 12.16 30.40 -19.06
C ILE A 496 11.77 28.97 -19.48
N PRO A 497 11.13 28.18 -18.61
CA PRO A 497 10.65 26.85 -18.96
C PRO A 497 9.38 26.94 -19.82
N HIS A 498 9.38 26.18 -20.91
CA HIS A 498 8.26 25.98 -21.82
C HIS A 498 7.97 24.50 -21.95
N VAL A 499 6.71 24.13 -22.12
CA VAL A 499 6.31 22.74 -22.37
C VAL A 499 6.13 22.49 -23.87
N LEU A 500 6.39 21.29 -24.31
CA LEU A 500 6.13 20.82 -25.67
C LEU A 500 4.63 20.82 -25.98
N ASP A 501 4.29 20.98 -27.24
CA ASP A 501 2.92 20.77 -27.71
C ASP A 501 2.58 19.28 -27.72
N GLU A 502 1.28 18.97 -27.63
CA GLU A 502 0.81 17.57 -27.49
C GLU A 502 1.17 16.69 -28.70
N ASP A 503 1.24 17.27 -29.89
CA ASP A 503 1.64 16.59 -31.12
C ASP A 503 3.14 16.28 -31.23
N GLN A 504 3.95 16.89 -30.36
CA GLN A 504 5.39 16.61 -30.24
C GLN A 504 5.70 15.49 -29.26
N LEU A 505 4.69 14.95 -28.57
CA LEU A 505 4.85 13.86 -27.62
C LEU A 505 4.78 12.49 -28.31
N PRO A 506 5.53 11.47 -27.87
CA PRO A 506 6.44 11.48 -26.72
C PRO A 506 7.79 12.13 -27.03
N LEU A 507 8.39 12.80 -26.04
CA LEU A 507 9.81 13.11 -26.03
C LEU A 507 10.54 11.87 -25.50
N GLU A 508 11.30 11.20 -26.36
CA GLU A 508 11.98 9.94 -26.02
C GLU A 508 13.34 10.18 -25.37
N LEU A 509 13.76 9.23 -24.52
CA LEU A 509 15.10 9.25 -23.92
C LEU A 509 16.18 9.21 -25.00
N PRO A 510 17.23 10.08 -24.90
CA PRO A 510 18.34 10.07 -25.85
C PRO A 510 19.37 8.98 -25.48
N GLU A 511 20.21 8.65 -26.43
CA GLU A 511 21.42 7.86 -26.17
C GLU A 511 22.43 8.69 -25.36
N VAL A 512 23.08 8.04 -24.39
CA VAL A 512 24.16 8.60 -23.57
C VAL A 512 25.33 7.61 -23.50
N ASP A 513 26.54 8.16 -23.31
CA ASP A 513 27.75 7.34 -23.19
C ASP A 513 27.85 6.61 -21.84
N LYS A 514 27.29 7.20 -20.79
CA LYS A 514 27.27 6.65 -19.41
C LYS A 514 26.00 7.08 -18.68
N PHE A 515 25.54 6.25 -17.77
CA PHE A 515 24.36 6.53 -16.91
C PHE A 515 24.74 7.22 -15.60
N LEU A 516 25.83 7.97 -15.60
CA LEU A 516 26.35 8.74 -14.48
C LEU A 516 26.20 10.25 -14.74
N PRO A 517 26.18 11.09 -13.69
CA PRO A 517 26.25 12.53 -13.84
C PRO A 517 27.44 12.95 -14.72
N THR A 518 27.35 14.14 -15.31
CA THR A 518 28.47 14.76 -16.04
C THR A 518 29.63 15.10 -15.11
N GLU A 519 30.78 15.37 -15.66
CA GLU A 519 31.96 15.82 -14.90
C GLU A 519 31.71 17.13 -14.16
N THR A 520 30.77 17.94 -14.61
CA THR A 520 30.31 19.18 -13.97
C THR A 520 29.18 19.02 -12.96
N GLY A 521 28.71 17.74 -12.75
CA GLY A 521 27.67 17.40 -11.78
C GLY A 521 26.23 17.54 -12.29
N GLU A 522 26.02 17.76 -13.60
CA GLU A 522 24.69 17.72 -14.19
C GLU A 522 24.14 16.30 -14.25
N PRO A 523 22.80 16.12 -14.27
CA PRO A 523 22.18 14.80 -14.42
C PRO A 523 22.67 14.05 -15.67
N PRO A 524 22.51 12.72 -15.74
CA PRO A 524 23.00 11.89 -16.86
C PRO A 524 22.52 12.34 -18.25
N LEU A 525 21.32 12.94 -18.36
CA LEU A 525 20.84 13.51 -19.64
C LEU A 525 21.72 14.66 -20.17
N GLY A 526 22.49 15.32 -19.32
CA GLY A 526 23.48 16.33 -19.73
C GLY A 526 24.62 15.75 -20.59
N ARG A 527 24.78 14.43 -20.64
CA ARG A 527 25.74 13.73 -21.51
C ARG A 527 25.26 13.55 -22.95
N ALA A 528 23.96 13.75 -23.19
CA ALA A 528 23.38 13.58 -24.51
C ALA A 528 23.81 14.73 -25.44
N LYS A 529 24.27 14.38 -26.65
CA LYS A 529 24.77 15.37 -27.61
C LYS A 529 23.67 16.22 -28.26
N ASN A 530 22.48 15.67 -28.42
CA ASN A 530 21.36 16.26 -29.15
C ASN A 530 20.12 16.44 -28.27
N TRP A 531 20.33 16.84 -27.00
CA TRP A 531 19.22 17.01 -26.05
C TRP A 531 18.74 18.46 -26.04
N HIS A 532 18.14 18.86 -27.17
CA HIS A 532 17.60 20.22 -27.43
C HIS A 532 16.52 20.16 -28.52
N THR A 533 15.70 21.22 -28.60
CA THR A 533 14.69 21.37 -29.67
C THR A 533 15.36 21.60 -31.04
N ALA A 534 14.59 21.55 -32.12
CA ALA A 534 15.09 21.83 -33.47
C ALA A 534 15.71 23.26 -33.59
N GLU A 535 15.22 24.19 -32.79
CA GLU A 535 15.71 25.58 -32.70
C GLU A 535 16.93 25.71 -31.78
N GLY A 536 17.36 24.63 -31.12
CA GLY A 536 18.54 24.60 -30.26
C GLY A 536 18.28 24.93 -28.77
N TYR A 537 17.04 25.02 -28.34
CA TYR A 537 16.70 25.19 -26.90
C TYR A 537 16.92 23.94 -26.11
N PRO A 538 17.67 23.95 -24.97
CA PRO A 538 17.95 22.77 -24.19
C PRO A 538 16.70 22.20 -23.51
N TYR A 539 16.57 20.88 -23.51
CA TYR A 539 15.56 20.18 -22.73
C TYR A 539 15.96 20.06 -21.25
N GLU A 540 14.96 19.82 -20.40
CA GLU A 540 15.17 19.49 -18.98
C GLU A 540 16.08 18.26 -18.84
N LEU A 541 16.99 18.33 -17.88
CA LEU A 541 17.96 17.24 -17.62
C LEU A 541 17.49 16.22 -16.59
N CYS A 542 16.49 16.56 -15.78
CA CYS A 542 15.87 15.62 -14.84
C CYS A 542 14.86 14.72 -15.54
N THR A 543 14.56 13.59 -14.91
CA THR A 543 13.45 12.71 -15.29
C THR A 543 12.40 12.67 -14.19
N MET A 544 11.20 12.19 -14.51
CA MET A 544 10.11 12.03 -13.55
C MET A 544 10.40 10.84 -12.60
N PRO A 545 9.82 10.83 -11.39
CA PRO A 545 9.95 9.71 -10.48
C PRO A 545 9.14 8.51 -10.97
N GLY A 546 9.47 7.29 -10.49
CA GLY A 546 8.76 6.06 -10.87
C GLY A 546 7.25 6.12 -10.66
N PHE A 547 6.78 6.81 -9.62
CA PHE A 547 5.36 6.95 -9.36
C PHE A 547 4.59 7.80 -10.41
N ALA A 548 5.26 8.51 -11.30
CA ALA A 548 4.61 9.24 -12.36
C ALA A 548 3.87 8.29 -13.32
N GLY A 549 4.54 7.24 -13.79
CA GLY A 549 3.96 6.23 -14.65
C GLY A 549 2.86 5.40 -13.99
N SER A 550 3.01 5.10 -12.70
CA SER A 550 2.03 4.29 -11.97
C SER A 550 0.79 5.05 -11.49
N SER A 551 0.76 6.38 -11.58
CA SER A 551 -0.36 7.16 -11.05
C SER A 551 -1.66 7.02 -11.85
N ALA A 552 -1.61 6.75 -13.15
CA ALA A 552 -2.79 6.65 -14.02
C ALA A 552 -2.84 5.38 -14.88
N TYR A 553 -2.05 4.36 -14.56
CA TYR A 553 -1.96 3.14 -15.38
C TYR A 553 -3.29 2.39 -15.51
N TYR A 554 -4.14 2.42 -14.50
CA TYR A 554 -5.46 1.82 -14.52
C TYR A 554 -6.37 2.39 -15.62
N LEU A 555 -6.21 3.67 -15.97
CA LEU A 555 -6.93 4.30 -17.08
C LEU A 555 -6.41 3.79 -18.43
N ARG A 556 -5.10 3.65 -18.54
CA ARG A 556 -4.49 3.19 -19.77
C ARG A 556 -4.85 1.75 -20.12
N TYR A 557 -5.04 0.90 -19.11
CA TYR A 557 -5.54 -0.46 -19.31
C TYR A 557 -6.93 -0.53 -19.95
N MET A 558 -7.77 0.49 -19.72
CA MET A 558 -9.10 0.54 -20.32
C MET A 558 -9.04 0.70 -21.83
N ASP A 559 -8.00 1.37 -22.36
CA ASP A 559 -7.84 1.70 -23.77
C ASP A 559 -6.36 1.77 -24.19
N PRO A 560 -5.60 0.67 -24.06
CA PRO A 560 -4.13 0.69 -24.08
C PRO A 560 -3.52 0.98 -25.45
N ARG A 561 -4.27 0.87 -26.54
CA ARG A 561 -3.79 1.07 -27.91
C ARG A 561 -4.29 2.38 -28.54
N ASN A 562 -4.98 3.20 -27.79
CA ASN A 562 -5.45 4.50 -28.26
C ASN A 562 -4.28 5.49 -28.37
N ASN A 563 -4.00 5.96 -29.58
CA ASN A 563 -2.94 6.94 -29.83
C ASN A 563 -3.41 8.39 -29.75
N ASN A 564 -4.71 8.62 -29.63
CA ASN A 564 -5.33 9.95 -29.68
C ASN A 564 -5.72 10.48 -28.29
N ALA A 565 -5.91 9.59 -27.32
CA ALA A 565 -6.28 9.92 -25.96
C ALA A 565 -5.68 8.92 -24.96
N LEU A 566 -5.49 9.37 -23.72
CA LEU A 566 -5.12 8.48 -22.60
C LEU A 566 -6.15 7.35 -22.46
N VAL A 567 -7.40 7.69 -22.52
CA VAL A 567 -8.55 6.79 -22.52
C VAL A 567 -9.66 7.45 -23.34
N SER A 568 -10.34 6.68 -24.19
CA SER A 568 -11.52 7.17 -24.92
C SER A 568 -12.68 7.41 -23.98
N LYS A 569 -13.57 8.33 -24.36
CA LYS A 569 -14.80 8.56 -23.59
C LYS A 569 -15.65 7.30 -23.47
N GLU A 570 -15.75 6.50 -24.52
CA GLU A 570 -16.48 5.23 -24.52
C GLU A 570 -15.91 4.24 -23.51
N ALA A 571 -14.59 4.06 -23.48
CA ALA A 571 -13.92 3.15 -22.55
C ALA A 571 -14.04 3.65 -21.09
N ASP A 572 -13.87 4.95 -20.87
CA ASP A 572 -14.02 5.56 -19.54
C ASP A 572 -15.46 5.41 -19.01
N GLU A 573 -16.46 5.72 -19.82
CA GLU A 573 -17.87 5.62 -19.42
C GLU A 573 -18.32 4.17 -19.19
N TYR A 574 -17.73 3.19 -19.90
CA TYR A 574 -18.03 1.78 -19.70
C TYR A 574 -17.32 1.19 -18.48
N TRP A 575 -15.99 1.31 -18.39
CA TRP A 575 -15.19 0.74 -17.31
C TRP A 575 -15.23 1.58 -16.04
N ARG A 576 -15.42 2.88 -16.16
CA ARG A 576 -15.51 3.88 -15.10
C ARG A 576 -14.27 3.84 -14.19
N ASN A 577 -14.45 3.47 -12.93
CA ASN A 577 -13.35 3.24 -12.01
C ASN A 577 -13.13 1.74 -11.74
N VAL A 578 -12.02 1.42 -11.09
CA VAL A 578 -11.68 0.06 -10.67
C VAL A 578 -12.66 -0.40 -9.58
N ASP A 579 -13.31 -1.55 -9.78
CA ASP A 579 -14.27 -2.10 -8.82
C ASP A 579 -13.57 -2.77 -7.64
N LEU A 580 -12.45 -3.48 -7.90
CA LEU A 580 -11.63 -4.12 -6.87
C LEU A 580 -10.15 -3.92 -7.19
N TYR A 581 -9.42 -3.37 -6.23
CA TYR A 581 -7.98 -3.18 -6.28
C TYR A 581 -7.31 -3.96 -5.14
N ILE A 582 -6.34 -4.82 -5.47
CA ILE A 582 -5.57 -5.59 -4.48
C ILE A 582 -4.10 -5.22 -4.56
N GLY A 583 -3.49 -4.92 -3.42
CA GLY A 583 -2.08 -4.54 -3.37
C GLY A 583 -1.56 -4.31 -1.95
N GLY A 584 -0.27 -4.05 -1.82
CA GLY A 584 0.42 -3.90 -0.54
C GLY A 584 0.07 -2.62 0.23
N THR A 585 0.10 -2.69 1.55
CA THR A 585 -0.17 -1.54 2.45
C THR A 585 0.90 -0.45 2.39
N GLU A 586 2.11 -0.79 1.95
CA GLU A 586 3.24 0.13 1.80
C GLU A 586 2.96 1.29 0.82
N HIS A 587 1.96 1.13 -0.03
CA HIS A 587 1.54 2.13 -1.01
C HIS A 587 0.49 3.12 -0.51
N ALA A 588 0.05 3.00 0.75
CA ALA A 588 -1.05 3.79 1.33
C ALA A 588 -0.84 5.30 1.26
N THR A 589 0.38 5.77 1.54
CA THR A 589 0.74 7.20 1.62
C THR A 589 1.49 7.72 0.40
N GLY A 590 1.85 6.84 -0.53
CA GLY A 590 2.53 7.18 -1.78
C GLY A 590 1.61 7.01 -2.97
N HIS A 591 1.73 5.87 -3.67
CA HIS A 591 1.00 5.55 -4.90
C HIS A 591 -0.51 5.85 -4.82
N LEU A 592 -1.19 5.43 -3.75
CA LEU A 592 -2.65 5.60 -3.64
C LEU A 592 -3.05 7.08 -3.54
N ILE A 593 -2.30 7.92 -2.82
CA ILE A 593 -2.55 9.36 -2.77
C ILE A 593 -2.28 10.00 -4.12
N TYR A 594 -1.18 9.65 -4.80
CA TYR A 594 -0.85 10.21 -6.10
C TYR A 594 -1.85 9.79 -7.18
N SER A 595 -2.31 8.54 -7.20
CA SER A 595 -3.35 8.09 -8.11
C SER A 595 -4.67 8.82 -7.89
N ARG A 596 -5.07 9.03 -6.63
CA ARG A 596 -6.29 9.78 -6.29
C ARG A 596 -6.17 11.25 -6.69
N PHE A 597 -5.03 11.88 -6.44
CA PHE A 597 -4.73 13.24 -6.90
C PHE A 597 -4.80 13.34 -8.43
N TRP A 598 -4.11 12.45 -9.14
CA TRP A 598 -4.06 12.41 -10.60
C TRP A 598 -5.44 12.26 -11.21
N ASN A 599 -6.23 11.34 -10.66
CA ASN A 599 -7.60 11.10 -11.10
C ASN A 599 -8.52 12.31 -10.89
N LYS A 600 -8.42 12.98 -9.72
CA LYS A 600 -9.19 14.21 -9.45
C LYS A 600 -8.81 15.33 -10.41
N PHE A 601 -7.53 15.46 -10.73
CA PHE A 601 -7.06 16.41 -11.72
C PHE A 601 -7.66 16.12 -13.11
N LEU A 602 -7.63 14.86 -13.53
CA LEU A 602 -8.23 14.44 -14.81
C LEU A 602 -9.75 14.60 -14.82
N PHE A 603 -10.40 14.37 -13.69
CA PHE A 603 -11.84 14.61 -13.52
C PHE A 603 -12.18 16.09 -13.70
N ASP A 604 -11.42 16.99 -13.09
CA ASP A 604 -11.60 18.44 -13.25
C ASP A 604 -11.47 18.89 -14.71
N ASN A 605 -10.63 18.19 -15.47
CA ASN A 605 -10.41 18.46 -16.90
C ASN A 605 -11.36 17.70 -17.84
N GLY A 606 -12.36 16.99 -17.31
CA GLY A 606 -13.35 16.25 -18.09
C GLY A 606 -12.82 15.03 -18.85
N VAL A 607 -11.66 14.49 -18.43
CA VAL A 607 -11.02 13.32 -19.05
C VAL A 607 -11.64 12.03 -18.55
N VAL A 608 -12.00 11.98 -17.27
CA VAL A 608 -12.60 10.81 -16.61
C VAL A 608 -13.94 11.17 -15.99
N CYS A 609 -14.85 10.19 -15.92
CA CYS A 609 -16.21 10.37 -15.43
C CYS A 609 -16.36 10.14 -13.91
N GLU A 610 -15.36 9.55 -13.26
CA GLU A 610 -15.37 9.28 -11.81
C GLU A 610 -14.30 10.10 -11.10
N GLU A 611 -14.63 10.63 -9.93
CA GLU A 611 -13.68 11.42 -9.15
C GLU A 611 -12.67 10.55 -8.39
N GLU A 612 -13.08 9.36 -7.93
CA GLU A 612 -12.21 8.39 -7.26
C GLU A 612 -11.85 7.23 -8.20
N PRO A 613 -10.57 6.83 -8.25
CA PRO A 613 -10.11 5.80 -9.18
C PRO A 613 -10.45 4.38 -8.76
N PHE A 614 -10.58 4.11 -7.46
CA PHE A 614 -10.70 2.75 -6.90
C PHE A 614 -11.86 2.70 -5.90
N LYS A 615 -12.89 1.90 -6.21
CA LYS A 615 -14.06 1.72 -5.32
C LYS A 615 -13.70 0.97 -4.05
N LYS A 616 -13.21 -0.26 -4.22
CA LYS A 616 -12.83 -1.15 -3.13
C LYS A 616 -11.36 -1.48 -3.21
N LEU A 617 -10.69 -1.42 -2.06
CA LEU A 617 -9.29 -1.77 -1.95
C LEU A 617 -9.09 -2.76 -0.80
N ILE A 618 -8.37 -3.85 -1.10
CA ILE A 618 -7.97 -4.87 -0.15
C ILE A 618 -6.44 -4.91 -0.13
N ASN A 619 -5.88 -4.81 1.07
CA ASN A 619 -4.46 -5.01 1.27
C ASN A 619 -4.21 -6.45 1.70
N GLN A 620 -3.47 -7.22 0.89
CA GLN A 620 -2.98 -8.53 1.31
C GLN A 620 -1.83 -8.37 2.31
N GLY A 621 -1.73 -9.35 3.21
CA GLY A 621 -0.56 -9.51 4.07
C GLY A 621 0.68 -9.95 3.27
N MET A 622 1.80 -10.10 3.95
CA MET A 622 3.03 -10.59 3.33
C MET A 622 3.24 -12.09 3.64
N ILE A 623 3.71 -12.83 2.65
CA ILE A 623 4.33 -14.13 2.90
C ILE A 623 5.76 -13.87 3.36
N GLN A 624 6.06 -14.27 4.59
CA GLN A 624 7.36 -14.10 5.20
C GLN A 624 8.24 -15.31 4.92
N GLY A 625 9.55 -15.07 4.83
CA GLY A 625 10.54 -16.12 4.71
C GLY A 625 10.90 -16.71 6.07
N ARG A 626 11.22 -18.00 6.10
CA ARG A 626 11.86 -18.62 7.23
C ARG A 626 13.37 -18.62 6.96
N SER A 627 14.07 -17.66 7.58
CA SER A 627 15.53 -17.58 7.48
C SER A 627 16.17 -18.66 8.36
N ASN A 628 17.24 -19.25 7.87
CA ASN A 628 18.09 -20.13 8.65
C ASN A 628 19.42 -19.46 8.96
N PHE A 629 20.00 -19.83 10.09
CA PHE A 629 21.27 -19.26 10.58
C PHE A 629 22.27 -20.35 10.89
N VAL A 630 23.52 -20.10 10.51
CA VAL A 630 24.70 -20.81 11.00
C VAL A 630 25.42 -19.89 11.99
N TYR A 631 26.13 -20.47 12.96
CA TYR A 631 26.77 -19.73 14.05
C TYR A 631 28.28 -19.87 13.95
N ARG A 632 28.92 -18.83 13.48
CA ARG A 632 30.39 -18.76 13.34
C ARG A 632 31.03 -18.45 14.68
N ILE A 633 31.98 -19.25 15.10
CA ILE A 633 32.82 -18.97 16.27
C ILE A 633 33.69 -17.76 15.91
N LYS A 634 33.71 -16.76 16.78
CA LYS A 634 34.39 -15.47 16.56
C LYS A 634 35.87 -15.70 16.15
N ASP A 635 36.30 -14.93 15.16
CA ASP A 635 37.66 -14.95 14.61
C ASP A 635 38.13 -16.33 14.05
N THR A 636 37.20 -17.23 13.71
CA THR A 636 37.50 -18.53 13.11
C THR A 636 36.69 -18.79 11.88
N ASN A 637 36.96 -19.89 11.13
CA ASN A 637 36.10 -20.44 10.10
C ASN A 637 35.41 -21.74 10.57
N THR A 638 35.07 -21.79 11.86
CA THR A 638 34.38 -22.92 12.49
C THR A 638 32.96 -22.50 12.83
N PHE A 639 32.01 -23.35 12.50
CA PHE A 639 30.57 -23.15 12.71
C PHE A 639 30.04 -24.18 13.71
N VAL A 640 29.30 -23.72 14.70
CA VAL A 640 28.72 -24.57 15.76
C VAL A 640 27.23 -24.73 15.57
N SER A 641 26.73 -25.96 15.73
CA SER A 641 25.32 -26.28 15.64
C SER A 641 24.48 -25.50 16.68
N TYR A 642 23.25 -25.16 16.35
CA TYR A 642 22.36 -24.31 17.16
C TYR A 642 22.25 -24.70 18.62
N GLY A 643 22.09 -25.99 18.94
CA GLY A 643 21.96 -26.48 20.31
C GLY A 643 23.22 -26.30 21.16
N LEU A 644 24.37 -26.25 20.53
CA LEU A 644 25.68 -26.12 21.18
C LEU A 644 26.23 -24.68 21.25
N LYS A 645 25.55 -23.71 20.62
CA LYS A 645 26.07 -22.33 20.49
C LYS A 645 26.29 -21.60 21.79
N LYS A 646 25.62 -22.01 22.88
CA LYS A 646 25.76 -21.38 24.22
C LYS A 646 27.15 -21.51 24.83
N ASP A 647 27.91 -22.52 24.39
CA ASP A 647 29.24 -22.83 24.88
C ASP A 647 30.35 -22.06 24.15
N TYR A 648 29.97 -21.22 23.15
CA TYR A 648 30.90 -20.50 22.28
C TYR A 648 30.49 -19.04 22.11
N ASP A 649 31.46 -18.17 21.89
CA ASP A 649 31.20 -16.81 21.42
C ASP A 649 30.99 -16.84 19.90
N THR A 650 29.74 -16.64 19.46
CA THR A 650 29.31 -16.86 18.07
C THR A 650 28.67 -15.65 17.46
N THR A 651 28.82 -15.50 16.14
CA THR A 651 28.09 -14.55 15.30
C THR A 651 27.14 -15.33 14.41
N PRO A 652 25.83 -15.01 14.42
CA PRO A 652 24.86 -15.61 13.50
C PRO A 652 25.08 -15.08 12.08
N ILE A 653 25.01 -15.97 11.10
CA ILE A 653 25.10 -15.66 9.67
C ILE A 653 23.92 -16.31 8.97
N HIS A 654 23.19 -15.54 8.16
CA HIS A 654 22.15 -16.06 7.30
C HIS A 654 22.73 -17.08 6.32
N VAL A 655 22.06 -18.18 6.14
CA VAL A 655 22.42 -19.23 5.18
C VAL A 655 21.28 -19.43 4.16
N ASP A 656 21.65 -19.76 2.94
CA ASP A 656 20.67 -20.01 1.87
C ASP A 656 19.74 -21.19 2.27
N VAL A 657 18.45 -20.91 2.31
CA VAL A 657 17.44 -21.92 2.70
C VAL A 657 17.40 -23.12 1.76
N ASN A 658 17.90 -22.98 0.53
CA ASN A 658 17.96 -24.08 -0.44
C ASN A 658 19.05 -25.15 -0.14
N ILE A 659 19.96 -24.86 0.78
CA ILE A 659 20.97 -25.82 1.27
C ILE A 659 20.68 -26.31 2.69
N VAL A 660 19.46 -26.06 3.18
CA VAL A 660 18.97 -26.48 4.49
C VAL A 660 17.70 -27.32 4.30
N SER A 661 17.60 -28.45 4.97
CA SER A 661 16.42 -29.32 4.95
C SER A 661 16.01 -29.67 6.38
N ASN A 662 14.79 -29.30 6.78
CA ASN A 662 14.29 -29.49 8.15
C ASN A 662 15.29 -29.00 9.22
N ASP A 663 15.82 -27.79 9.01
CA ASP A 663 16.84 -27.15 9.82
C ASP A 663 18.21 -27.84 9.84
N VAL A 664 18.41 -28.88 9.07
CA VAL A 664 19.71 -29.56 8.92
C VAL A 664 20.45 -29.02 7.71
N LEU A 665 21.65 -28.50 7.93
CA LEU A 665 22.53 -27.95 6.91
C LEU A 665 23.19 -29.05 6.07
N ASP A 666 23.19 -28.89 4.75
CA ASP A 666 24.02 -29.66 3.83
C ASP A 666 25.44 -29.08 3.86
N LEU A 667 26.36 -29.76 4.51
CA LEU A 667 27.73 -29.28 4.78
C LEU A 667 28.54 -29.07 3.48
N GLU A 668 28.37 -29.95 2.51
CA GLU A 668 29.11 -29.88 1.25
C GLU A 668 28.59 -28.73 0.37
N LYS A 669 27.29 -28.55 0.29
CA LYS A 669 26.71 -27.39 -0.38
C LYS A 669 27.06 -26.08 0.31
N PHE A 670 27.16 -26.05 1.64
CA PHE A 670 27.59 -24.87 2.37
C PHE A 670 29.02 -24.47 2.04
N LYS A 671 29.95 -25.42 2.02
CA LYS A 671 31.34 -25.16 1.61
C LYS A 671 31.44 -24.66 0.17
N ALA A 672 30.59 -25.18 -0.72
CA ALA A 672 30.56 -24.78 -2.13
C ALA A 672 29.80 -23.45 -2.36
N TRP A 673 28.98 -23.02 -1.41
CA TRP A 673 28.11 -21.83 -1.56
C TRP A 673 28.89 -20.52 -1.70
N ARG A 674 29.97 -20.37 -0.91
CA ARG A 674 30.83 -19.18 -0.97
C ARG A 674 32.30 -19.55 -0.80
N PRO A 675 33.20 -18.86 -1.52
CA PRO A 675 34.63 -19.16 -1.44
C PRO A 675 35.22 -19.09 0.00
N GLU A 676 34.71 -18.14 0.81
CA GLU A 676 35.14 -17.98 2.22
C GLU A 676 34.76 -19.14 3.13
N PHE A 677 33.86 -20.03 2.71
CA PHE A 677 33.40 -21.20 3.48
C PHE A 677 34.00 -22.52 2.98
N ALA A 678 34.86 -22.49 1.94
CA ALA A 678 35.42 -23.71 1.37
C ALA A 678 36.15 -24.59 2.42
N ASP A 679 36.84 -23.96 3.37
CA ASP A 679 37.56 -24.64 4.46
C ASP A 679 36.81 -24.67 5.79
N ALA A 680 35.49 -24.45 5.76
CA ALA A 680 34.68 -24.41 6.97
C ALA A 680 34.77 -25.72 7.78
N GLN A 681 34.92 -25.58 9.09
CA GLN A 681 34.86 -26.68 10.07
C GLN A 681 33.52 -26.62 10.83
N PHE A 682 33.05 -27.76 11.31
CA PHE A 682 31.74 -27.82 11.97
C PHE A 682 31.80 -28.56 13.30
N VAL A 683 31.15 -27.96 14.32
CA VAL A 683 30.86 -28.65 15.58
C VAL A 683 29.42 -29.16 15.52
N LEU A 684 29.27 -30.46 15.34
CA LEU A 684 28.00 -31.10 15.07
C LEU A 684 27.27 -31.52 16.35
N GLU A 685 25.98 -31.62 16.26
CA GLU A 685 25.04 -32.13 17.27
C GLU A 685 24.44 -33.43 16.72
N ASP A 686 24.70 -34.52 17.42
CA ASP A 686 24.31 -35.90 17.01
C ASP A 686 24.67 -36.23 15.54
N GLY A 687 25.84 -35.80 15.08
CA GLY A 687 26.35 -36.05 13.74
C GLY A 687 25.72 -35.16 12.66
N LYS A 688 24.91 -34.17 13.03
CA LYS A 688 24.24 -33.21 12.12
C LYS A 688 24.56 -31.78 12.54
N TYR A 689 24.49 -30.87 11.56
CA TYR A 689 24.53 -29.44 11.83
C TYR A 689 23.09 -28.91 11.81
N VAL A 690 22.59 -28.48 12.94
CA VAL A 690 21.26 -27.88 13.09
C VAL A 690 21.38 -26.37 13.02
N CYS A 691 20.66 -25.76 12.09
CA CYS A 691 20.57 -24.30 11.95
C CYS A 691 19.56 -23.72 12.96
N GLY A 692 19.80 -22.47 13.38
CA GLY A 692 18.76 -21.66 13.97
C GLY A 692 17.81 -21.14 12.90
N TYR A 693 16.68 -20.59 13.29
CA TYR A 693 15.72 -19.98 12.38
C TYR A 693 15.03 -18.74 12.97
N ALA A 694 14.55 -17.88 12.08
CA ALA A 694 13.66 -16.78 12.41
C ALA A 694 12.71 -16.53 11.24
N VAL A 695 11.51 -16.01 11.55
CA VAL A 695 10.57 -15.56 10.53
C VAL A 695 10.86 -14.10 10.23
N GLU A 696 11.20 -13.81 8.97
CA GLU A 696 11.63 -12.49 8.51
C GLU A 696 10.97 -12.15 7.17
N LYS A 697 11.15 -10.91 6.72
CA LYS A 697 10.76 -10.52 5.36
C LYS A 697 11.48 -11.42 4.34
N MET A 698 10.73 -11.97 3.38
CA MET A 698 11.33 -12.74 2.28
C MET A 698 12.11 -11.81 1.36
N SER A 699 13.41 -11.98 1.29
CA SER A 699 14.29 -11.20 0.42
C SER A 699 15.60 -11.92 0.10
N LYS A 700 16.23 -11.55 -1.00
CA LYS A 700 17.52 -12.12 -1.42
C LYS A 700 18.64 -11.87 -0.40
N SER A 701 18.65 -10.73 0.25
CA SER A 701 19.66 -10.38 1.26
C SER A 701 19.57 -11.24 2.51
N MET A 702 18.40 -11.82 2.78
CA MET A 702 18.16 -12.74 3.89
C MET A 702 18.32 -14.21 3.50
N PHE A 703 18.62 -14.50 2.22
CA PHE A 703 18.79 -15.86 1.68
C PHE A 703 17.63 -16.82 1.97
N ASN A 704 16.40 -16.27 2.11
CA ASN A 704 15.19 -16.99 2.48
C ASN A 704 14.14 -17.03 1.37
N VAL A 705 14.54 -16.71 0.14
CA VAL A 705 13.63 -16.69 -1.02
C VAL A 705 13.32 -18.11 -1.47
N VAL A 706 12.02 -18.38 -1.66
CA VAL A 706 11.52 -19.60 -2.31
C VAL A 706 11.03 -19.23 -3.71
N ASN A 707 11.52 -19.94 -4.72
CA ASN A 707 11.19 -19.70 -6.12
C ASN A 707 9.85 -20.38 -6.46
N PRO A 708 8.87 -19.67 -6.99
CA PRO A 708 7.60 -20.27 -7.39
C PRO A 708 7.74 -21.29 -8.53
N ASP A 709 8.75 -21.16 -9.39
CA ASP A 709 8.99 -22.14 -10.45
C ASP A 709 9.28 -23.55 -9.89
N ASP A 710 10.05 -23.64 -8.82
CA ASP A 710 10.40 -24.93 -8.20
C ASP A 710 9.15 -25.57 -7.58
N ILE A 711 8.28 -24.77 -7.00
CA ILE A 711 7.01 -25.25 -6.44
C ILE A 711 6.07 -25.71 -7.56
N VAL A 712 5.92 -24.93 -8.63
CA VAL A 712 5.08 -25.30 -9.78
C VAL A 712 5.60 -26.56 -10.48
N GLU A 713 6.91 -26.68 -10.65
CA GLU A 713 7.52 -27.88 -11.26
C GLU A 713 7.27 -29.15 -10.42
N THR A 714 7.36 -29.02 -9.11
CA THR A 714 7.26 -30.16 -8.18
C THR A 714 5.80 -30.53 -7.89
N TYR A 715 4.95 -29.54 -7.65
CA TYR A 715 3.60 -29.74 -7.13
C TYR A 715 2.48 -29.29 -8.07
N GLY A 716 2.79 -28.44 -9.03
CA GLY A 716 1.82 -27.82 -9.93
C GLY A 716 1.35 -26.43 -9.49
N ALA A 717 0.88 -25.65 -10.45
CA ALA A 717 0.36 -24.30 -10.24
C ALA A 717 -0.91 -24.31 -9.39
N ASP A 718 -1.83 -25.23 -9.62
CA ASP A 718 -3.08 -25.34 -8.84
C ASP A 718 -2.79 -25.63 -7.37
N THR A 719 -1.78 -26.45 -7.07
CA THR A 719 -1.34 -26.72 -5.70
C THR A 719 -0.78 -25.45 -5.06
N LEU A 720 0.07 -24.69 -5.77
CA LEU A 720 0.61 -23.43 -5.27
C LEU A 720 -0.53 -22.43 -4.97
N ARG A 721 -1.46 -22.25 -5.88
CA ARG A 721 -2.59 -21.33 -5.73
C ARG A 721 -3.44 -21.65 -4.50
N LEU A 722 -3.82 -22.91 -4.35
CA LEU A 722 -4.59 -23.39 -3.20
C LEU A 722 -3.80 -23.26 -1.89
N TYR A 723 -2.52 -23.56 -1.91
CA TYR A 723 -1.69 -23.52 -0.71
C TYR A 723 -1.49 -22.10 -0.20
N GLU A 724 -1.23 -21.13 -1.07
CA GLU A 724 -1.12 -19.71 -0.67
C GLU A 724 -2.40 -19.19 -0.04
N MET A 725 -3.56 -19.59 -0.56
CA MET A 725 -4.85 -19.24 0.03
C MET A 725 -5.11 -19.98 1.35
N PHE A 726 -4.59 -21.18 1.51
CA PHE A 726 -4.78 -22.01 2.71
C PHE A 726 -3.94 -21.56 3.91
N LEU A 727 -2.80 -20.88 3.68
CA LEU A 727 -1.87 -20.48 4.73
C LEU A 727 -2.49 -19.61 5.83
N GLY A 728 -3.55 -18.89 5.56
CA GLY A 728 -4.25 -18.04 6.53
C GLY A 728 -5.10 -16.95 5.89
N PRO A 729 -5.70 -16.07 6.69
CA PRO A 729 -6.48 -14.95 6.20
C PRO A 729 -5.67 -14.06 5.26
N LEU A 730 -6.30 -13.56 4.18
CA LEU A 730 -5.61 -12.81 3.11
C LEU A 730 -4.84 -11.58 3.65
N GLU A 731 -5.45 -10.84 4.56
CA GLU A 731 -4.90 -9.57 5.07
C GLU A 731 -3.77 -9.75 6.10
N GLN A 732 -3.57 -10.96 6.60
CA GLN A 732 -2.56 -11.25 7.61
C GLN A 732 -1.25 -11.72 6.97
N SER A 733 -0.12 -11.24 7.53
CA SER A 733 1.19 -11.79 7.21
C SER A 733 1.35 -13.19 7.79
N LYS A 734 2.02 -14.07 7.06
CA LYS A 734 2.15 -15.50 7.38
C LYS A 734 3.47 -16.07 6.88
N PRO A 735 4.11 -16.97 7.63
CA PRO A 735 5.34 -17.61 7.20
C PRO A 735 5.08 -18.64 6.11
N TRP A 736 5.98 -18.72 5.14
CA TRP A 736 6.01 -19.82 4.18
C TRP A 736 6.60 -21.08 4.82
N ASP A 737 5.91 -22.20 4.65
CA ASP A 737 6.40 -23.54 5.03
C ASP A 737 6.17 -24.52 3.88
N THR A 738 7.24 -24.90 3.18
CA THR A 738 7.15 -25.81 2.03
C THR A 738 6.62 -27.20 2.45
N ASN A 739 6.84 -27.62 3.70
CA ASN A 739 6.37 -28.92 4.16
C ASN A 739 4.85 -29.05 4.22
N GLY A 740 4.14 -27.93 4.41
CA GLY A 740 2.67 -27.91 4.47
C GLY A 740 1.96 -28.15 3.13
N ILE A 741 2.66 -27.97 2.01
CA ILE A 741 2.08 -28.04 0.67
C ILE A 741 1.59 -29.44 0.27
N ASP A 742 2.18 -30.50 0.83
CA ASP A 742 1.80 -31.89 0.54
C ASP A 742 0.34 -32.19 0.87
N GLY A 743 -0.22 -31.55 1.87
CA GLY A 743 -1.64 -31.71 2.25
C GLY A 743 -2.58 -31.27 1.13
N VAL A 744 -2.27 -30.14 0.50
CA VAL A 744 -3.03 -29.59 -0.63
C VAL A 744 -2.85 -30.46 -1.89
N ASN A 745 -1.63 -30.92 -2.16
CA ASN A 745 -1.39 -31.79 -3.30
C ASN A 745 -2.15 -33.12 -3.17
N ARG A 746 -2.19 -33.72 -1.96
CA ARG A 746 -3.00 -34.92 -1.69
C ARG A 746 -4.50 -34.67 -1.86
N PHE A 747 -4.98 -33.47 -1.53
CA PHE A 747 -6.37 -33.08 -1.78
C PHE A 747 -6.70 -33.12 -3.27
N LEU A 748 -5.86 -32.55 -4.14
CA LEU A 748 -6.09 -32.59 -5.59
C LEU A 748 -6.09 -34.02 -6.15
N LYS A 749 -5.24 -34.89 -5.64
CA LYS A 749 -5.27 -36.32 -5.98
C LYS A 749 -6.55 -37.02 -5.53
N LYS A 750 -7.07 -36.69 -4.33
CA LYS A 750 -8.36 -37.19 -3.88
C LYS A 750 -9.53 -36.70 -4.75
N LEU A 751 -9.51 -35.41 -5.10
CA LEU A 751 -10.46 -34.83 -6.05
C LEU A 751 -10.44 -35.59 -7.38
N TRP A 752 -9.26 -35.80 -7.96
CA TRP A 752 -9.09 -36.56 -9.20
C TRP A 752 -9.73 -37.95 -9.12
N ASN A 753 -9.56 -38.63 -7.99
CA ASN A 753 -10.11 -39.96 -7.76
C ASN A 753 -11.65 -40.02 -7.63
N LEU A 754 -12.35 -38.89 -7.46
CA LEU A 754 -13.81 -38.84 -7.62
C LEU A 754 -14.25 -39.02 -9.07
N PHE A 755 -13.40 -38.66 -10.02
CA PHE A 755 -13.67 -38.68 -11.47
C PHE A 755 -13.08 -39.89 -12.15
N TYR A 756 -11.93 -40.39 -11.70
CA TYR A 756 -11.18 -41.45 -12.35
C TYR A 756 -10.74 -42.56 -11.41
N LYS A 757 -10.79 -43.79 -11.90
CA LYS A 757 -10.12 -44.95 -11.30
C LYS A 757 -9.21 -45.55 -12.36
N GLY A 758 -7.89 -45.34 -12.21
CA GLY A 758 -6.96 -45.58 -13.31
C GLY A 758 -7.34 -44.75 -14.54
N ASP A 759 -7.53 -45.38 -15.68
CA ASP A 759 -7.92 -44.69 -16.94
C ASP A 759 -9.47 -44.67 -17.15
N THR A 760 -10.23 -45.20 -16.22
CA THR A 760 -11.70 -45.26 -16.33
C THR A 760 -12.33 -44.02 -15.71
N LEU A 761 -13.12 -43.30 -16.49
CA LEU A 761 -14.00 -42.22 -16.02
C LEU A 761 -15.15 -42.86 -15.21
N LEU A 762 -15.36 -42.38 -14.00
CA LEU A 762 -16.39 -42.86 -13.06
C LEU A 762 -17.69 -42.08 -13.14
N VAL A 763 -17.70 -40.91 -13.81
CA VAL A 763 -18.86 -40.00 -13.89
C VAL A 763 -20.05 -40.70 -14.55
N ASP A 764 -21.20 -40.66 -13.88
CA ASP A 764 -22.45 -41.23 -14.31
C ASP A 764 -23.62 -40.22 -14.30
N ASP A 765 -24.76 -40.62 -14.82
CA ASP A 765 -25.98 -39.81 -14.85
C ASP A 765 -27.00 -40.23 -13.78
N GLU A 766 -26.55 -40.99 -12.76
CA GLU A 766 -27.40 -41.35 -11.64
C GLU A 766 -27.77 -40.14 -10.80
N LYS A 767 -28.98 -40.18 -10.27
CA LYS A 767 -29.46 -39.12 -9.38
C LYS A 767 -28.64 -39.11 -8.09
N ALA A 768 -28.12 -37.96 -7.71
CA ALA A 768 -27.32 -37.77 -6.51
C ALA A 768 -28.11 -38.12 -5.23
N SER A 769 -27.41 -38.66 -4.23
CA SER A 769 -27.99 -38.89 -2.91
C SER A 769 -28.28 -37.59 -2.16
N ALA A 770 -29.17 -37.63 -1.20
CA ALA A 770 -29.48 -36.47 -0.35
C ALA A 770 -28.23 -35.96 0.41
N GLU A 771 -27.34 -36.87 0.83
CA GLU A 771 -26.08 -36.51 1.50
C GLU A 771 -25.10 -35.80 0.55
N ALA A 772 -24.99 -36.26 -0.70
CA ALA A 772 -24.14 -35.60 -1.71
C ALA A 772 -24.66 -34.19 -2.05
N LEU A 773 -25.96 -34.03 -2.23
CA LEU A 773 -26.58 -32.74 -2.48
C LEU A 773 -26.44 -31.79 -1.29
N LYS A 774 -26.57 -32.29 -0.06
CA LYS A 774 -26.37 -31.52 1.15
C LYS A 774 -24.92 -31.01 1.23
N SER A 775 -23.94 -31.89 1.00
CA SER A 775 -22.52 -31.53 1.00
C SER A 775 -22.20 -30.46 -0.06
N LEU A 776 -22.73 -30.64 -1.28
CA LEU A 776 -22.57 -29.67 -2.37
C LEU A 776 -23.15 -28.29 -2.00
N HIS A 777 -24.39 -28.25 -1.49
CA HIS A 777 -25.05 -26.97 -1.19
C HIS A 777 -24.46 -26.26 0.02
N LYS A 778 -23.92 -26.99 1.00
CA LYS A 778 -23.07 -26.41 2.06
C LYS A 778 -21.85 -25.72 1.46
N LEU A 779 -21.19 -26.38 0.49
CA LEU A 779 -20.04 -25.85 -0.19
C LEU A 779 -20.40 -24.60 -1.01
N ILE A 780 -21.47 -24.64 -1.80
CA ILE A 780 -21.94 -23.47 -2.58
C ILE A 780 -22.14 -22.26 -1.67
N LYS A 781 -22.87 -22.42 -0.58
CA LYS A 781 -23.12 -21.34 0.40
C LYS A 781 -21.82 -20.79 0.97
N LYS A 782 -20.94 -21.69 1.41
CA LYS A 782 -19.68 -21.33 2.08
C LYS A 782 -18.72 -20.62 1.13
N VAL A 783 -18.45 -21.17 -0.03
CA VAL A 783 -17.48 -20.63 -0.98
C VAL A 783 -17.96 -19.30 -1.56
N THR A 784 -19.26 -19.17 -1.86
CA THR A 784 -19.83 -17.90 -2.34
C THR A 784 -19.62 -16.80 -1.30
N TRP A 785 -19.96 -17.07 -0.03
CA TRP A 785 -19.74 -16.10 1.04
C TRP A 785 -18.24 -15.77 1.24
N ASP A 786 -17.40 -16.79 1.25
CA ASP A 786 -15.96 -16.64 1.47
C ASP A 786 -15.29 -15.80 0.38
N ILE A 787 -15.62 -16.01 -0.89
CA ILE A 787 -15.04 -15.21 -1.99
C ILE A 787 -15.44 -13.75 -1.83
N GLU A 788 -16.72 -13.47 -1.56
CA GLU A 788 -17.21 -12.09 -1.39
C GLU A 788 -16.60 -11.38 -0.17
N HIS A 789 -16.11 -12.15 0.82
CA HIS A 789 -15.49 -11.64 2.05
C HIS A 789 -13.97 -11.91 2.12
N PHE A 790 -13.35 -12.36 1.04
CA PHE A 790 -11.91 -12.67 0.97
C PHE A 790 -11.42 -13.67 2.01
N SER A 791 -12.30 -14.58 2.45
CA SER A 791 -11.99 -15.66 3.41
C SER A 791 -11.57 -16.94 2.68
N TYR A 792 -10.60 -16.85 1.79
CA TYR A 792 -10.20 -17.95 0.90
C TYR A 792 -9.64 -19.18 1.64
N ASN A 793 -8.98 -18.99 2.77
CA ASN A 793 -8.44 -20.07 3.58
C ASN A 793 -9.53 -21.03 4.06
N THR A 794 -10.70 -20.50 4.42
CA THR A 794 -11.84 -21.33 4.82
C THR A 794 -12.52 -22.02 3.65
N SER A 795 -12.46 -21.42 2.45
CA SER A 795 -12.91 -22.09 1.22
C SER A 795 -12.09 -23.34 0.91
N VAL A 796 -10.77 -23.28 1.00
CA VAL A 796 -9.90 -24.44 0.74
C VAL A 796 -10.24 -25.59 1.70
N SER A 797 -10.43 -25.29 2.98
CA SER A 797 -10.89 -26.28 3.97
C SER A 797 -12.27 -26.86 3.61
N ALA A 798 -13.20 -26.02 3.18
CA ALA A 798 -14.54 -26.45 2.77
C ALA A 798 -14.51 -27.38 1.55
N PHE A 799 -13.65 -27.12 0.57
CA PHE A 799 -13.42 -28.04 -0.57
C PHE A 799 -12.91 -29.40 -0.09
N MET A 800 -11.94 -29.44 0.83
CA MET A 800 -11.41 -30.67 1.38
C MET A 800 -12.48 -31.50 2.09
N ILE A 801 -13.34 -30.85 2.88
CA ILE A 801 -14.46 -31.50 3.57
C ILE A 801 -15.45 -32.08 2.57
N CYS A 802 -15.89 -31.28 1.59
CA CYS A 802 -16.86 -31.71 0.58
C CYS A 802 -16.35 -32.91 -0.23
N VAL A 803 -15.10 -32.88 -0.70
CA VAL A 803 -14.49 -33.99 -1.45
C VAL A 803 -14.45 -35.28 -0.60
N ASN A 804 -14.12 -35.18 0.68
CA ASN A 804 -14.16 -36.32 1.59
C ASN A 804 -15.59 -36.88 1.77
N GLU A 805 -16.58 -36.02 1.95
CA GLU A 805 -17.99 -36.39 2.09
C GLU A 805 -18.54 -37.04 0.80
N LEU A 806 -18.23 -36.48 -0.36
CA LEU A 806 -18.63 -37.05 -1.66
C LEU A 806 -17.95 -38.42 -1.92
N ALA A 807 -16.70 -38.56 -1.54
CA ALA A 807 -16.00 -39.86 -1.62
C ALA A 807 -16.63 -40.90 -0.70
N ALA A 808 -16.98 -40.55 0.54
CA ALA A 808 -17.68 -41.42 1.48
C ALA A 808 -19.08 -41.84 0.96
N ALA A 809 -19.79 -40.89 0.34
CA ALA A 809 -21.08 -41.14 -0.32
C ALA A 809 -20.97 -41.89 -1.66
N LYS A 810 -19.76 -42.20 -2.12
CA LYS A 810 -19.49 -42.79 -3.45
C LYS A 810 -20.21 -42.05 -4.59
N CYS A 811 -20.22 -40.71 -4.51
CA CYS A 811 -20.91 -39.88 -5.47
C CYS A 811 -20.09 -39.71 -6.76
N HIS A 812 -20.65 -40.14 -7.88
CA HIS A 812 -20.13 -40.00 -9.23
C HIS A 812 -21.09 -39.24 -10.16
N SER A 813 -22.17 -38.70 -9.59
CA SER A 813 -23.20 -37.97 -10.33
C SER A 813 -22.62 -36.75 -11.07
N ARG A 814 -22.85 -36.72 -12.39
CA ARG A 814 -22.45 -35.62 -13.26
C ARG A 814 -22.97 -34.26 -12.79
N GLU A 815 -24.20 -34.25 -12.27
CA GLU A 815 -24.81 -33.02 -11.74
C GLU A 815 -23.97 -32.43 -10.60
N VAL A 816 -23.65 -33.23 -9.59
CA VAL A 816 -22.89 -32.79 -8.40
C VAL A 816 -21.44 -32.47 -8.75
N LEU A 817 -20.80 -33.36 -9.50
CA LEU A 817 -19.38 -33.19 -9.85
C LEU A 817 -19.16 -32.03 -10.82
N GLY A 818 -20.11 -31.76 -11.73
CA GLY A 818 -20.06 -30.59 -12.61
C GLY A 818 -20.10 -29.27 -11.84
N GLU A 819 -21.01 -29.14 -10.89
CA GLU A 819 -21.09 -27.93 -10.03
C GLU A 819 -19.89 -27.79 -9.10
N LEU A 820 -19.35 -28.88 -8.57
CA LEU A 820 -18.12 -28.88 -7.78
C LEU A 820 -16.95 -28.31 -8.57
N VAL A 821 -16.81 -28.71 -9.83
CA VAL A 821 -15.74 -28.21 -10.72
C VAL A 821 -15.86 -26.70 -10.96
N VAL A 822 -17.07 -26.20 -11.17
CA VAL A 822 -17.30 -24.75 -11.33
C VAL A 822 -16.93 -23.98 -10.07
N LEU A 823 -17.30 -24.48 -8.91
CA LEU A 823 -16.92 -23.85 -7.61
C LEU A 823 -15.41 -23.82 -7.40
N LEU A 824 -14.70 -24.87 -7.84
CA LEU A 824 -13.25 -24.98 -7.70
C LEU A 824 -12.48 -24.14 -8.74
N ALA A 825 -13.04 -23.90 -9.90
CA ALA A 825 -12.37 -23.25 -11.04
C ALA A 825 -11.65 -21.94 -10.69
N PRO A 826 -12.19 -21.04 -9.86
CA PRO A 826 -11.47 -19.85 -9.45
C PRO A 826 -10.16 -20.15 -8.67
N PHE A 827 -10.14 -21.20 -7.88
CA PHE A 827 -9.01 -21.59 -7.03
C PHE A 827 -7.96 -22.42 -7.77
N ALA A 828 -8.41 -23.39 -8.54
CA ALA A 828 -7.58 -24.39 -9.23
C ALA A 828 -8.04 -24.53 -10.69
N PRO A 829 -7.74 -23.52 -11.55
CA PRO A 829 -8.33 -23.42 -12.89
C PRO A 829 -7.91 -24.53 -13.86
N HIS A 830 -6.69 -25.07 -13.72
CA HIS A 830 -6.20 -26.07 -14.68
C HIS A 830 -6.88 -27.43 -14.48
N ILE A 831 -6.91 -27.94 -13.26
CA ILE A 831 -7.61 -29.21 -12.98
C ILE A 831 -9.11 -29.04 -13.18
N ALA A 832 -9.67 -27.88 -12.86
CA ALA A 832 -11.10 -27.61 -13.11
C ALA A 832 -11.44 -27.63 -14.59
N GLU A 833 -10.61 -27.04 -15.45
CA GLU A 833 -10.82 -27.10 -16.92
C GLU A 833 -10.77 -28.57 -17.43
N GLU A 834 -9.79 -29.35 -16.98
CA GLU A 834 -9.67 -30.75 -17.35
C GLU A 834 -10.90 -31.56 -16.95
N LEU A 835 -11.35 -31.42 -15.70
CA LEU A 835 -12.49 -32.13 -15.18
C LEU A 835 -13.83 -31.65 -15.75
N TRP A 836 -13.93 -30.37 -16.12
CA TRP A 836 -15.09 -29.79 -16.82
C TRP A 836 -15.32 -30.45 -18.17
N HIS A 837 -14.25 -30.67 -18.93
CA HIS A 837 -14.33 -31.42 -20.19
C HIS A 837 -14.57 -32.92 -19.96
N ALA A 838 -14.01 -33.50 -18.90
CA ALA A 838 -14.24 -34.89 -18.54
C ALA A 838 -15.71 -35.18 -18.22
N VAL A 839 -16.44 -34.26 -17.63
CA VAL A 839 -17.88 -34.43 -17.37
C VAL A 839 -18.75 -34.18 -18.62
N GLY A 840 -18.14 -33.91 -19.78
CA GLY A 840 -18.81 -33.90 -21.10
C GLY A 840 -19.13 -32.50 -21.64
N ASN A 841 -18.52 -31.45 -21.12
CA ASN A 841 -18.70 -30.09 -21.64
C ASN A 841 -17.65 -29.77 -22.74
N ASP A 842 -18.07 -29.07 -23.79
CA ASP A 842 -17.20 -28.67 -24.89
C ASP A 842 -16.69 -27.23 -24.79
N THR A 843 -17.26 -26.44 -23.88
CA THR A 843 -16.90 -25.06 -23.64
C THR A 843 -15.87 -24.93 -22.49
N THR A 844 -15.21 -23.78 -22.39
CA THR A 844 -14.35 -23.51 -21.23
C THR A 844 -15.16 -23.37 -19.93
N VAL A 845 -14.64 -23.89 -18.83
CA VAL A 845 -15.22 -23.71 -17.49
C VAL A 845 -15.33 -22.23 -17.09
N CYS A 846 -14.51 -21.37 -17.67
CA CYS A 846 -14.52 -19.92 -17.42
C CYS A 846 -15.86 -19.26 -17.78
N ASP A 847 -16.63 -19.84 -18.70
CA ASP A 847 -17.93 -19.34 -19.16
C ASP A 847 -19.12 -20.13 -18.60
N ALA A 848 -18.89 -21.02 -17.65
CA ALA A 848 -19.96 -21.70 -16.92
C ALA A 848 -20.74 -20.71 -16.03
N ALA A 849 -21.90 -21.12 -15.57
CA ALA A 849 -22.69 -20.36 -14.61
C ALA A 849 -22.34 -20.76 -13.18
N TRP A 850 -22.15 -19.76 -12.29
CA TRP A 850 -21.93 -20.02 -10.88
C TRP A 850 -23.09 -20.81 -10.26
N PRO A 851 -22.85 -21.90 -9.53
CA PRO A 851 -23.88 -22.73 -8.96
C PRO A 851 -24.84 -21.96 -8.05
N LYS A 852 -26.11 -22.27 -8.14
CA LYS A 852 -27.16 -21.65 -7.32
C LYS A 852 -27.38 -22.42 -6.04
N PHE A 853 -27.28 -21.72 -4.92
CA PHE A 853 -27.58 -22.29 -3.62
C PHE A 853 -29.09 -22.56 -3.44
N ASN A 854 -29.43 -23.73 -2.91
CA ASN A 854 -30.79 -24.10 -2.53
C ASN A 854 -30.80 -24.62 -1.09
N GLU A 855 -31.43 -23.86 -0.20
CA GLU A 855 -31.51 -24.18 1.22
C GLU A 855 -32.28 -25.50 1.53
N ALA A 856 -33.19 -25.92 0.65
CA ALA A 856 -33.95 -27.15 0.82
C ALA A 856 -33.07 -28.38 0.97
N TYR A 857 -31.86 -28.38 0.37
CA TYR A 857 -30.91 -29.49 0.48
C TYR A 857 -30.12 -29.52 1.79
N LEU A 858 -30.20 -28.46 2.60
CA LEU A 858 -29.55 -28.40 3.93
C LEU A 858 -30.41 -29.00 5.02
N VAL A 859 -31.69 -29.20 4.77
CA VAL A 859 -32.61 -29.76 5.73
C VAL A 859 -32.27 -31.22 5.95
N GLU A 860 -31.95 -31.59 7.21
CA GLU A 860 -31.70 -32.96 7.56
C GLU A 860 -32.98 -33.79 7.47
N ALA A 861 -32.95 -34.85 6.67
CA ALA A 861 -34.06 -35.79 6.60
C ALA A 861 -34.38 -36.42 7.98
N ASN A 862 -33.36 -36.63 8.81
CA ASN A 862 -33.45 -37.20 10.14
C ASN A 862 -32.70 -36.32 11.17
N VAL A 863 -33.26 -36.24 12.35
CA VAL A 863 -32.67 -35.57 13.52
C VAL A 863 -32.31 -36.59 14.58
N ASN A 864 -31.13 -36.44 15.19
CA ASN A 864 -30.67 -37.23 16.29
C ASN A 864 -31.17 -36.66 17.62
N TYR A 865 -31.98 -37.42 18.35
CA TYR A 865 -32.35 -37.08 19.69
C TYR A 865 -31.51 -37.91 20.69
N ALA A 866 -30.86 -37.25 21.63
CA ALA A 866 -30.29 -37.92 22.77
C ALA A 866 -31.40 -38.34 23.76
N VAL A 867 -31.55 -39.63 24.03
CA VAL A 867 -32.52 -40.11 25.01
C VAL A 867 -31.86 -40.23 26.37
N SER A 868 -32.44 -39.51 27.34
CA SER A 868 -31.97 -39.47 28.74
C SER A 868 -32.98 -40.08 29.68
N PHE A 869 -32.51 -40.72 30.74
CA PHE A 869 -33.33 -41.17 31.85
C PHE A 869 -32.90 -40.42 33.12
N ASN A 870 -33.84 -39.73 33.74
CA ASN A 870 -33.63 -38.87 34.91
C ASN A 870 -32.42 -37.90 34.71
N GLY A 871 -32.33 -37.27 33.52
CA GLY A 871 -31.30 -36.29 33.18
C GLY A 871 -29.96 -36.87 32.75
N LYS A 872 -29.77 -38.20 32.70
CA LYS A 872 -28.54 -38.84 32.21
C LYS A 872 -28.76 -39.44 30.84
N ALA A 873 -28.03 -38.97 29.81
CA ALA A 873 -28.09 -39.51 28.46
C ALA A 873 -27.70 -41.00 28.42
N ARG A 874 -28.42 -41.79 27.63
CA ARG A 874 -28.27 -43.26 27.59
C ARG A 874 -28.03 -43.79 26.18
N PHE A 875 -28.77 -43.31 25.21
CA PHE A 875 -28.65 -43.66 23.79
C PHE A 875 -29.19 -42.56 22.88
N ASN A 876 -29.04 -42.72 21.59
CA ASN A 876 -29.59 -41.80 20.60
C ASN A 876 -30.62 -42.51 19.72
N ILE A 877 -31.65 -41.78 19.29
CA ILE A 877 -32.58 -42.22 18.27
C ILE A 877 -32.55 -41.27 17.09
N GLN A 878 -32.68 -41.80 15.87
CA GLN A 878 -32.88 -41.03 14.67
C GLN A 878 -34.37 -40.92 14.35
N VAL A 879 -34.86 -39.73 14.19
CA VAL A 879 -36.26 -39.44 13.90
C VAL A 879 -36.36 -38.53 12.69
N ALA A 880 -37.32 -38.78 11.79
CA ALA A 880 -37.53 -37.91 10.65
C ALA A 880 -37.72 -36.43 11.06
N ASN A 881 -37.12 -35.51 10.36
CA ASN A 881 -37.25 -34.10 10.66
C ASN A 881 -38.70 -33.64 10.49
N GLY A 882 -39.19 -32.87 11.43
CA GLY A 882 -40.59 -32.43 11.44
C GLY A 882 -41.57 -33.44 12.07
N THR A 883 -41.09 -34.56 12.60
CA THR A 883 -41.92 -35.46 13.38
C THR A 883 -42.48 -34.75 14.62
N ASP A 884 -43.77 -34.93 14.86
CA ASP A 884 -44.41 -34.29 16.02
C ASP A 884 -43.87 -34.83 17.34
N LYS A 885 -44.07 -34.03 18.38
CA LYS A 885 -43.53 -34.30 19.72
C LYS A 885 -44.03 -35.63 20.32
N ALA A 886 -45.31 -35.96 20.08
CA ALA A 886 -45.90 -37.19 20.60
C ALA A 886 -45.30 -38.43 19.92
N GLU A 887 -45.06 -38.36 18.66
CA GLU A 887 -44.41 -39.46 17.91
C GLU A 887 -42.94 -39.64 18.30
N VAL A 888 -42.19 -38.54 18.53
CA VAL A 888 -40.81 -38.58 19.03
C VAL A 888 -40.78 -39.25 20.43
N GLU A 889 -41.73 -38.93 21.30
CA GLU A 889 -41.90 -39.52 22.61
C GLU A 889 -42.14 -41.03 22.49
N ARG A 890 -43.07 -41.41 21.59
CA ARG A 890 -43.39 -42.82 21.35
C ARG A 890 -42.16 -43.61 20.85
N LEU A 891 -41.46 -43.10 19.87
CA LEU A 891 -40.25 -43.70 19.33
C LEU A 891 -39.15 -43.86 20.35
N ALA A 892 -38.98 -42.93 21.27
CA ALA A 892 -38.02 -43.02 22.35
C ALA A 892 -38.38 -44.05 23.38
N LEU A 893 -39.65 -44.20 23.71
CA LEU A 893 -40.12 -45.19 24.69
C LEU A 893 -40.11 -46.62 24.14
N GLU A 894 -40.45 -46.82 22.87
CA GLU A 894 -40.51 -48.11 22.17
C GLU A 894 -39.13 -48.62 21.67
N ASN A 895 -38.10 -47.80 21.79
CA ASN A 895 -36.77 -48.17 21.35
C ASN A 895 -36.21 -49.35 22.18
N GLU A 896 -35.66 -50.40 21.53
CA GLU A 896 -35.06 -51.55 22.21
C GLU A 896 -34.09 -51.20 23.34
N ASN A 897 -33.30 -50.10 23.15
CA ASN A 897 -32.36 -49.62 24.18
C ASN A 897 -33.05 -48.98 25.41
N ALA A 898 -34.31 -48.61 25.30
CA ALA A 898 -35.09 -48.08 26.42
C ALA A 898 -35.54 -49.15 27.40
N ALA A 899 -35.78 -50.37 26.90
CA ALA A 899 -36.39 -51.50 27.67
C ALA A 899 -35.69 -51.73 29.02
N ARG A 900 -34.37 -51.81 29.04
CA ARG A 900 -33.58 -52.01 30.28
C ARG A 900 -33.66 -50.87 31.30
N TRP A 901 -34.04 -49.65 30.85
CA TRP A 901 -34.20 -48.50 31.74
C TRP A 901 -35.62 -48.28 32.21
N LEU A 902 -36.58 -48.99 31.55
CA LEU A 902 -38.02 -48.98 31.88
C LEU A 902 -38.40 -50.19 32.74
N GLU A 903 -37.61 -51.27 32.73
CA GLU A 903 -37.90 -52.49 33.47
C GLU A 903 -38.11 -52.23 34.96
N GLY A 904 -39.26 -52.57 35.45
CA GLY A 904 -39.66 -52.39 36.88
C GLY A 904 -39.87 -50.98 37.32
N LYS A 905 -39.99 -50.01 36.39
CA LYS A 905 -40.16 -48.58 36.65
C LYS A 905 -41.42 -48.02 36.00
N THR A 906 -41.98 -46.99 36.63
CA THR A 906 -43.12 -46.27 36.10
C THR A 906 -42.67 -44.96 35.45
N VAL A 907 -43.04 -44.65 34.22
CA VAL A 907 -42.78 -43.40 33.54
C VAL A 907 -43.65 -42.30 34.19
N VAL A 908 -43.04 -41.34 34.78
CA VAL A 908 -43.70 -40.18 35.43
C VAL A 908 -43.99 -39.10 34.42
N LYS A 909 -43.00 -38.80 33.55
CA LYS A 909 -43.10 -37.73 32.55
C LYS A 909 -42.06 -37.96 31.48
N VAL A 910 -42.36 -37.56 30.21
CA VAL A 910 -41.42 -37.45 29.10
C VAL A 910 -41.33 -35.97 28.70
N ILE A 911 -40.11 -35.45 28.58
CA ILE A 911 -39.82 -34.10 28.17
C ILE A 911 -39.07 -34.16 26.84
N VAL A 912 -39.71 -33.73 25.77
CA VAL A 912 -39.08 -33.64 24.46
C VAL A 912 -38.69 -32.18 24.19
N VAL A 913 -37.40 -31.94 24.00
CA VAL A 913 -36.90 -30.67 23.49
C VAL A 913 -36.68 -30.84 21.98
N PRO A 914 -37.39 -30.12 21.12
CA PRO A 914 -37.32 -30.32 19.67
C PRO A 914 -35.89 -30.27 19.13
N ASN A 915 -35.57 -31.25 18.30
CA ASN A 915 -34.27 -31.40 17.62
C ASN A 915 -33.05 -31.53 18.56
N LYS A 916 -33.24 -31.90 19.84
CA LYS A 916 -32.13 -32.02 20.81
C LYS A 916 -32.17 -33.26 21.68
N ILE A 917 -33.15 -33.36 22.53
CA ILE A 917 -33.17 -34.36 23.60
C ILE A 917 -34.59 -34.83 23.96
N VAL A 918 -34.69 -36.11 24.33
CA VAL A 918 -35.83 -36.67 24.99
C VAL A 918 -35.41 -37.07 26.39
N ASN A 919 -36.00 -36.49 27.44
CA ASN A 919 -35.74 -36.90 28.83
C ASN A 919 -36.90 -37.64 29.42
N ILE A 920 -36.74 -38.93 29.72
CA ILE A 920 -37.72 -39.82 30.31
C ILE A 920 -37.48 -39.81 31.82
N VAL A 921 -38.44 -39.30 32.57
CA VAL A 921 -38.42 -39.33 34.04
C VAL A 921 -39.13 -40.60 34.52
N VAL A 922 -38.43 -41.47 35.20
CA VAL A 922 -38.93 -42.75 35.77
C VAL A 922 -38.78 -42.77 37.28
N LYS A 923 -39.72 -43.48 37.94
CA LYS A 923 -39.70 -43.71 39.38
C LYS A 923 -39.74 -45.17 39.69
#